data_e2340e730c58cbeb70a8081cdd5a61fc
#
_entry.id   e2340e730c58cbeb70a8081cdd5a61fc
#
_cell.length_a   1.000
_cell.length_b   1.000
_cell.length_c   1.000
_cell.angle_alpha   90.00
_cell.angle_beta   90.00
_cell.angle_gamma   90.00
#
_symmetry.space_group_name_H-M   'P 1'
#
loop_
_entity.id
_entity.type
_entity.pdbx_description
1 polymer ?
#
loop_
_entity_poly.entity_id
_entity_poly.type
_entity_poly.pdbx_seq_one_letter_code
_entity_poly.pdbx_strand_id
1 'polypeptide(L)'
;MPAITDSVQFVKGIGPKKVKLFEKLHISTLQDALETYPRDYEDRTHITRIADIADEDRYAVRAILGTEPKVSRIRKGMTLVKCTIFDESGSLGVTWFNQPYITAQLRVGQEYLFYGRVQGFGRVRQMISPQAEKVAENDQNPGRIVPVYPLTAGLTQRDMARVTEAALDAVPGDWPDPLPEVLRVKYRLPDAADALAAIHRPKNREDVNEARRRMVFEELFLLCCGLQQLRERRRADSGILFRGDRLEEFFAALPFAPTGAQRRAIMEIAADCASGRPMNRLVQGDVGSGKTVVAAALCALAAQNGWQAAFMAPTEILAAQHAETLSPMLGKLGLTCTLLTGSMTAAQKRAALAAIESGAANVVVGTHALIQQSVVFHRLGAVIADEQHRFGVAQRAALSAKGEMPHVLVMSATPIPRTLALIMYGDLDVSILDETPPGRSPVETYAVGENMRRRITAFIEKQLAAGGQVYVVCPLVEDGDGDSRLKSAEQHAKDLQAQLPHRRVAVLHGRMKNAEKDAVMRDFAAQKYDILVATTVIEVGVDVPNANLMVVEDADRFGLSQLHQRRGRVGRGTRQSYCVFFGADKGATARERLKILCKTNDGFEIARADLSQRGPGDFFGRRQHGLPALHVADLSADLALMQNAREEAEALLAADPSLSGWPLLKERVHRMFAERDDEAFN
;
A
#
# COMPACT_ATOMS: atom_id res chain seq x y z
N MET A 1 20.10 -17.42 36.01
CA MET A 1 19.01 -16.86 35.21
C MET A 1 19.12 -17.48 33.81
N PRO A 2 18.05 -17.71 33.10
CA PRO A 2 18.15 -18.19 31.73
C PRO A 2 18.88 -17.16 30.87
N ALA A 3 19.65 -17.62 29.89
CA ALA A 3 20.29 -16.74 28.91
C ALA A 3 19.23 -16.26 27.88
N ILE A 4 19.45 -15.10 27.27
CA ILE A 4 18.51 -14.51 26.29
C ILE A 4 18.28 -15.43 25.07
N THR A 5 19.25 -16.28 24.75
CA THR A 5 19.17 -17.29 23.70
C THR A 5 18.47 -18.57 24.09
N ASP A 6 18.10 -18.72 25.38
CA ASP A 6 17.44 -19.93 25.85
C ASP A 6 16.01 -20.03 25.32
N SER A 7 15.55 -21.28 25.18
CA SER A 7 14.18 -21.56 24.75
C SER A 7 13.15 -21.10 25.76
N VAL A 8 12.01 -20.58 25.30
CA VAL A 8 10.86 -20.20 26.13
C VAL A 8 10.30 -21.33 27.00
N GLN A 9 10.64 -22.61 26.69
CA GLN A 9 10.25 -23.77 27.50
C GLN A 9 10.81 -23.74 28.93
N PHE A 10 11.91 -23.03 29.16
CA PHE A 10 12.52 -22.93 30.48
C PHE A 10 11.83 -21.89 31.39
N VAL A 11 10.88 -21.12 30.85
CA VAL A 11 10.08 -20.18 31.65
C VAL A 11 9.06 -20.93 32.48
N LYS A 12 9.06 -20.69 33.77
CA LYS A 12 8.13 -21.33 34.72
C LYS A 12 6.67 -21.15 34.29
N GLY A 13 5.95 -22.26 34.08
CA GLY A 13 4.55 -22.29 33.68
C GLY A 13 4.32 -22.31 32.16
N ILE A 14 5.39 -22.43 31.36
CA ILE A 14 5.33 -22.69 29.92
C ILE A 14 5.68 -24.17 29.67
N GLY A 15 4.67 -24.99 29.56
CA GLY A 15 4.86 -26.43 29.27
C GLY A 15 4.92 -26.72 27.76
N PRO A 16 5.26 -27.98 27.35
CA PRO A 16 5.47 -28.36 25.96
C PRO A 16 4.31 -28.04 25.00
N LYS A 17 3.06 -28.06 25.51
CA LYS A 17 1.88 -27.68 24.71
C LYS A 17 1.88 -26.20 24.36
N LYS A 18 2.32 -25.33 25.31
CA LYS A 18 2.38 -23.88 25.08
C LYS A 18 3.56 -23.52 24.19
N VAL A 19 4.69 -24.19 24.30
CA VAL A 19 5.87 -24.00 23.42
C VAL A 19 5.45 -24.11 21.95
N LYS A 20 4.70 -25.15 21.57
CA LYS A 20 4.18 -25.30 20.19
C LYS A 20 3.24 -24.17 19.76
N LEU A 21 2.61 -23.47 20.68
CA LEU A 21 1.78 -22.31 20.37
C LEU A 21 2.61 -21.05 20.23
N PHE A 22 3.70 -20.90 20.99
CA PHE A 22 4.70 -19.86 20.80
C PHE A 22 5.43 -20.02 19.46
N GLU A 23 5.80 -21.23 19.07
CA GLU A 23 6.41 -21.52 17.76
C GLU A 23 5.52 -21.07 16.59
N LYS A 24 4.17 -21.15 16.71
CA LYS A 24 3.25 -20.60 15.71
C LYS A 24 3.30 -19.09 15.57
N LEU A 25 3.82 -18.40 16.58
CA LEU A 25 4.07 -16.97 16.57
C LEU A 25 5.55 -16.65 16.25
N HIS A 26 6.31 -17.65 15.81
CA HIS A 26 7.76 -17.56 15.56
C HIS A 26 8.57 -17.19 16.82
N ILE A 27 8.08 -17.57 18.01
CA ILE A 27 8.75 -17.32 19.29
C ILE A 27 9.29 -18.65 19.82
N SER A 28 10.60 -18.85 19.73
CA SER A 28 11.30 -20.06 20.18
C SER A 28 12.24 -19.75 21.36
N THR A 29 12.82 -18.57 21.36
CA THR A 29 13.77 -18.08 22.38
C THR A 29 13.22 -16.91 23.17
N LEU A 30 13.90 -16.55 24.26
CA LEU A 30 13.59 -15.32 25.02
C LEU A 30 13.86 -14.07 24.18
N GLN A 31 14.84 -14.09 23.31
CA GLN A 31 15.11 -13.01 22.37
C GLN A 31 13.95 -12.79 21.41
N ASP A 32 13.37 -13.85 20.83
CA ASP A 32 12.22 -13.74 19.93
C ASP A 32 11.02 -13.11 20.66
N ALA A 33 10.88 -13.39 21.96
CA ALA A 33 9.81 -12.81 22.78
C ALA A 33 9.99 -11.29 22.97
N LEU A 34 11.22 -10.79 23.11
CA LEU A 34 11.51 -9.35 23.15
C LEU A 34 11.36 -8.67 21.77
N GLU A 35 11.61 -9.39 20.69
CA GLU A 35 11.42 -8.89 19.33
C GLU A 35 9.94 -8.98 18.90
N THR A 36 9.05 -9.59 19.74
CA THR A 36 7.60 -9.61 19.53
C THR A 36 6.94 -8.44 20.25
N TYR A 37 6.79 -7.32 19.53
CA TYR A 37 6.31 -6.07 20.12
C TYR A 37 4.79 -6.08 20.40
N PRO A 38 4.34 -5.33 21.45
CA PRO A 38 2.92 -5.13 21.69
C PRO A 38 2.24 -4.44 20.51
N ARG A 39 1.04 -4.90 20.17
CA ARG A 39 0.19 -4.27 19.14
C ARG A 39 -0.61 -3.08 19.66
N ASP A 40 -0.82 -3.00 20.97
CA ASP A 40 -1.61 -1.99 21.66
C ASP A 40 -1.26 -1.92 23.13
N TYR A 41 -1.73 -0.89 23.84
CA TYR A 41 -1.52 -0.71 25.28
C TYR A 41 -2.85 -0.38 25.96
N GLU A 42 -3.12 -1.06 27.06
CA GLU A 42 -4.23 -0.74 27.96
C GLU A 42 -3.72 0.21 29.04
N ASP A 43 -4.17 1.46 28.99
CA ASP A 43 -3.85 2.43 30.04
C ASP A 43 -4.81 2.26 31.23
N ARG A 44 -4.28 1.73 32.32
CA ARG A 44 -5.00 1.50 33.58
C ARG A 44 -4.59 2.49 34.68
N THR A 45 -3.78 3.51 34.33
CA THR A 45 -3.26 4.50 35.29
C THR A 45 -4.35 5.44 35.78
N HIS A 46 -5.37 5.72 34.95
CA HIS A 46 -6.52 6.51 35.31
C HIS A 46 -7.60 5.67 35.97
N ILE A 47 -7.58 5.65 37.31
CA ILE A 47 -8.63 4.99 38.11
C ILE A 47 -9.84 5.92 38.16
N THR A 48 -10.95 5.48 37.57
CA THR A 48 -12.21 6.22 37.50
C THR A 48 -13.15 5.76 38.60
N ARG A 49 -13.77 6.69 39.31
CA ARG A 49 -14.83 6.36 40.29
C ARG A 49 -16.10 5.94 39.54
N ILE A 50 -16.86 5.04 40.14
CA ILE A 50 -18.08 4.49 39.52
C ILE A 50 -19.08 5.59 39.15
N ALA A 51 -19.21 6.64 39.94
CA ALA A 51 -20.09 7.78 39.68
C ALA A 51 -19.64 8.61 38.48
N ASP A 52 -18.34 8.67 38.19
CA ASP A 52 -17.75 9.51 37.14
C ASP A 52 -17.72 8.81 35.73
N ILE A 53 -18.18 7.57 35.64
CA ILE A 53 -18.32 6.86 34.39
C ILE A 53 -19.40 7.55 33.53
N ALA A 54 -19.04 8.16 32.42
CA ALA A 54 -19.94 8.98 31.60
C ALA A 54 -20.58 8.20 30.44
N ASP A 55 -19.82 7.42 29.72
CA ASP A 55 -20.12 6.81 28.42
C ASP A 55 -19.72 5.34 28.33
N GLU A 56 -19.99 4.72 27.18
CA GLU A 56 -19.64 3.34 26.89
C GLU A 56 -18.20 3.21 26.41
N ASP A 57 -17.26 3.18 27.37
CA ASP A 57 -15.83 3.02 27.10
C ASP A 57 -15.17 2.02 28.07
N ARG A 58 -13.86 1.85 27.98
CA ARG A 58 -13.07 1.05 28.90
C ARG A 58 -12.60 1.89 30.08
N TYR A 59 -12.83 1.37 31.27
CA TYR A 59 -12.48 2.05 32.52
C TYR A 59 -11.68 1.13 33.45
N ALA A 60 -10.71 1.70 34.13
CA ALA A 60 -10.09 1.10 35.32
C ALA A 60 -10.85 1.59 36.56
N VAL A 61 -11.45 0.66 37.29
CA VAL A 61 -12.23 0.96 38.50
C VAL A 61 -11.64 0.21 39.65
N ARG A 62 -11.25 0.93 40.70
CA ARG A 62 -10.84 0.36 41.99
C ARG A 62 -12.08 0.22 42.87
N ALA A 63 -12.46 -1.02 43.20
CA ALA A 63 -13.70 -1.28 43.89
C ALA A 63 -13.65 -2.55 44.72
N ILE A 64 -14.52 -2.60 45.73
CA ILE A 64 -14.70 -3.76 46.59
C ILE A 64 -15.77 -4.68 46.00
N LEU A 65 -15.51 -5.99 46.02
CA LEU A 65 -16.51 -6.98 45.62
C LEU A 65 -17.64 -7.06 46.66
N GLY A 66 -18.83 -6.59 46.24
CA GLY A 66 -19.99 -6.46 47.15
C GLY A 66 -20.86 -7.70 47.25
N THR A 67 -20.94 -8.50 46.18
CA THR A 67 -21.77 -9.70 46.19
C THR A 67 -20.99 -10.91 45.69
N GLU A 68 -21.34 -12.09 46.20
CA GLU A 68 -20.76 -13.35 45.73
C GLU A 68 -21.04 -13.56 44.22
N PRO A 69 -20.01 -13.91 43.42
CA PRO A 69 -20.19 -14.15 41.98
C PRO A 69 -21.13 -15.33 41.73
N LYS A 70 -22.32 -15.06 41.18
CA LYS A 70 -23.34 -16.07 40.87
C LYS A 70 -23.22 -16.59 39.43
N VAL A 71 -23.11 -17.91 39.28
CA VAL A 71 -23.05 -18.60 38.00
C VAL A 71 -24.46 -18.90 37.51
N SER A 72 -24.82 -18.44 36.32
CA SER A 72 -26.07 -18.72 35.63
C SER A 72 -25.83 -19.34 34.29
N ARG A 73 -26.44 -20.50 33.99
CA ARG A 73 -26.43 -21.13 32.66
C ARG A 73 -27.66 -20.68 31.89
N ILE A 74 -27.48 -19.95 30.78
CA ILE A 74 -28.59 -19.38 30.00
C ILE A 74 -29.00 -20.34 28.87
N ARG A 75 -28.04 -20.96 28.20
CA ARG A 75 -28.24 -21.96 27.14
C ARG A 75 -27.02 -22.86 27.02
N LYS A 76 -27.15 -23.95 26.22
CA LYS A 76 -26.01 -24.85 25.97
C LYS A 76 -24.82 -24.07 25.40
N GLY A 77 -23.69 -24.08 26.11
CA GLY A 77 -22.46 -23.35 25.73
C GLY A 77 -22.38 -21.90 26.22
N MET A 78 -23.39 -21.36 26.95
CA MET A 78 -23.37 -19.98 27.44
C MET A 78 -23.57 -19.92 28.96
N THR A 79 -22.50 -19.57 29.68
CA THR A 79 -22.48 -19.37 31.13
C THR A 79 -22.22 -17.89 31.43
N LEU A 80 -22.99 -17.32 32.33
CA LEU A 80 -22.74 -15.97 32.88
C LEU A 80 -22.33 -16.04 34.32
N VAL A 81 -21.36 -15.24 34.72
CA VAL A 81 -21.05 -14.96 36.11
C VAL A 81 -21.37 -13.51 36.40
N LYS A 82 -22.21 -13.25 37.39
CA LYS A 82 -22.64 -11.89 37.74
C LYS A 82 -22.30 -11.58 39.19
N CYS A 83 -21.84 -10.38 39.46
CA CYS A 83 -21.66 -9.81 40.78
C CYS A 83 -21.84 -8.30 40.73
N THR A 84 -21.79 -7.67 41.89
CA THR A 84 -21.79 -6.21 42.06
C THR A 84 -20.52 -5.79 42.75
N ILE A 85 -19.90 -4.75 42.24
CA ILE A 85 -18.78 -4.06 42.86
C ILE A 85 -19.21 -2.67 43.34
N PHE A 86 -18.54 -2.12 44.33
CA PHE A 86 -18.83 -0.78 44.80
C PHE A 86 -17.55 -0.06 45.24
N ASP A 87 -17.57 1.26 45.09
CA ASP A 87 -16.61 2.19 45.69
C ASP A 87 -17.34 3.22 46.55
N GLU A 88 -16.65 4.24 47.05
CA GLU A 88 -17.25 5.31 47.83
C GLU A 88 -18.31 6.14 47.07
N SER A 89 -18.30 6.08 45.76
CA SER A 89 -19.14 6.90 44.88
C SER A 89 -20.40 6.19 44.35
N GLY A 90 -20.41 4.85 44.37
CA GLY A 90 -21.55 4.10 43.87
C GLY A 90 -21.34 2.60 43.69
N SER A 91 -22.26 1.96 42.98
CA SER A 91 -22.18 0.52 42.66
C SER A 91 -22.31 0.25 41.18
N LEU A 92 -21.62 -0.79 40.68
CA LEU A 92 -21.61 -1.20 39.31
C LEU A 92 -21.79 -2.71 39.19
N GLY A 93 -22.71 -3.12 38.30
CA GLY A 93 -22.85 -4.53 37.93
C GLY A 93 -21.69 -5.03 37.08
N VAL A 94 -21.23 -6.26 37.32
CA VAL A 94 -20.17 -6.89 36.55
C VAL A 94 -20.66 -8.22 36.00
N THR A 95 -20.39 -8.50 34.72
CA THR A 95 -20.83 -9.73 34.07
C THR A 95 -19.68 -10.34 33.28
N TRP A 96 -19.33 -11.60 33.52
CA TRP A 96 -18.39 -12.37 32.72
C TRP A 96 -19.11 -13.41 31.86
N PHE A 97 -18.70 -13.59 30.63
CA PHE A 97 -19.22 -14.59 29.71
C PHE A 97 -18.27 -15.78 29.61
N ASN A 98 -18.78 -16.99 29.81
CA ASN A 98 -18.04 -18.26 29.70
C ASN A 98 -16.75 -18.35 30.54
N GLN A 99 -16.74 -17.67 31.72
CA GLN A 99 -15.59 -17.65 32.61
C GLN A 99 -15.98 -18.09 34.04
N PRO A 100 -16.46 -19.34 34.27
CA PRO A 100 -16.89 -19.80 35.60
C PRO A 100 -15.76 -19.85 36.62
N TYR A 101 -14.49 -19.92 36.18
CA TYR A 101 -13.31 -19.95 37.04
C TYR A 101 -13.11 -18.65 37.84
N ILE A 102 -13.70 -17.54 37.43
CA ILE A 102 -13.64 -16.23 38.13
C ILE A 102 -14.19 -16.33 39.56
N THR A 103 -15.18 -17.20 39.81
CA THR A 103 -15.75 -17.41 41.14
C THR A 103 -14.73 -17.92 42.16
N ALA A 104 -13.73 -18.66 41.71
CA ALA A 104 -12.66 -19.15 42.59
C ALA A 104 -11.56 -18.09 42.87
N GLN A 105 -11.50 -17.06 42.04
CA GLN A 105 -10.46 -16.02 42.13
C GLN A 105 -10.89 -14.79 42.95
N LEU A 106 -12.19 -14.52 42.99
CA LEU A 106 -12.73 -13.34 43.65
C LEU A 106 -13.32 -13.69 45.05
N ARG A 107 -13.10 -12.80 46.02
CA ARG A 107 -13.65 -12.94 47.36
C ARG A 107 -14.40 -11.67 47.77
N VAL A 108 -15.61 -11.83 48.31
CA VAL A 108 -16.43 -10.73 48.83
C VAL A 108 -15.68 -9.99 49.91
N GLY A 109 -15.80 -8.66 49.90
CA GLY A 109 -15.14 -7.76 50.86
C GLY A 109 -13.68 -7.45 50.51
N GLN A 110 -13.10 -8.07 49.48
CA GLN A 110 -11.75 -7.71 49.01
C GLN A 110 -11.80 -6.65 47.93
N GLU A 111 -10.76 -5.83 47.90
CA GLU A 111 -10.57 -4.77 46.91
C GLU A 111 -9.81 -5.27 45.70
N TYR A 112 -10.31 -4.90 44.50
CA TYR A 112 -9.73 -5.25 43.23
C TYR A 112 -9.67 -4.03 42.30
N LEU A 113 -8.71 -4.00 41.38
CA LEU A 113 -8.73 -3.16 40.20
C LEU A 113 -9.43 -3.92 39.09
N PHE A 114 -10.59 -3.43 38.66
CA PHE A 114 -11.35 -3.95 37.52
C PHE A 114 -11.06 -3.11 36.29
N TYR A 115 -10.67 -3.75 35.20
CA TYR A 115 -10.49 -3.08 33.93
C TYR A 115 -11.35 -3.75 32.84
N GLY A 116 -12.25 -3.00 32.25
CA GLY A 116 -13.18 -3.54 31.26
C GLY A 116 -14.07 -2.49 30.63
N ARG A 117 -14.81 -2.89 29.61
CA ARG A 117 -15.77 -2.03 28.91
C ARG A 117 -17.05 -1.93 29.74
N VAL A 118 -17.49 -0.69 29.98
CA VAL A 118 -18.79 -0.41 30.57
C VAL A 118 -19.81 -0.25 29.44
N GLN A 119 -21.02 -0.85 29.61
CA GLN A 119 -22.14 -0.75 28.67
C GLN A 119 -23.42 -0.41 29.42
N GLY A 120 -24.38 0.23 28.72
CA GLY A 120 -25.66 0.64 29.25
C GLY A 120 -25.68 2.08 29.77
N PHE A 121 -26.87 2.61 30.03
CA PHE A 121 -27.12 3.98 30.44
C PHE A 121 -27.75 4.07 31.83
N GLY A 122 -27.41 5.11 32.58
CA GLY A 122 -28.01 5.40 33.85
C GLY A 122 -27.77 4.31 34.91
N ARG A 123 -28.83 3.87 35.60
CA ARG A 123 -28.75 2.86 36.69
C ARG A 123 -28.56 1.41 36.21
N VAL A 124 -28.58 1.15 34.86
CA VAL A 124 -28.44 -0.20 34.28
C VAL A 124 -27.07 -0.38 33.66
N ARG A 125 -26.06 0.34 34.11
CA ARG A 125 -24.67 0.17 33.64
C ARG A 125 -24.09 -1.12 34.20
N GLN A 126 -23.30 -1.80 33.33
CA GLN A 126 -22.54 -2.98 33.74
C GLN A 126 -21.19 -3.03 33.05
N MET A 127 -20.19 -3.54 33.75
CA MET A 127 -18.88 -3.80 33.17
C MET A 127 -18.81 -5.21 32.63
N ILE A 128 -18.39 -5.35 31.38
CA ILE A 128 -18.45 -6.61 30.64
C ILE A 128 -17.08 -7.29 30.60
N SER A 129 -17.04 -8.53 31.12
CA SER A 129 -15.86 -9.40 31.16
C SER A 129 -14.57 -8.68 31.57
N PRO A 130 -14.58 -7.86 32.67
CA PRO A 130 -13.38 -7.16 33.07
C PRO A 130 -12.28 -8.12 33.52
N GLN A 131 -11.05 -7.67 33.37
CA GLN A 131 -9.93 -8.23 34.09
C GLN A 131 -10.02 -7.73 35.57
N ALA A 132 -9.76 -8.60 36.53
CA ALA A 132 -9.77 -8.26 37.95
C ALA A 132 -8.41 -8.62 38.53
N GLU A 133 -7.71 -7.63 39.08
CA GLU A 133 -6.42 -7.78 39.73
C GLU A 133 -6.58 -7.41 41.23
N LYS A 134 -6.07 -8.26 42.13
CA LYS A 134 -6.12 -7.98 43.55
C LYS A 134 -5.19 -6.81 43.89
N VAL A 135 -5.71 -5.79 44.55
CA VAL A 135 -4.92 -4.66 45.04
C VAL A 135 -4.14 -5.09 46.26
N ALA A 136 -2.83 -4.82 46.29
CA ALA A 136 -2.01 -5.07 47.46
C ALA A 136 -2.31 -4.03 48.57
N GLU A 137 -2.24 -4.42 49.85
CA GLU A 137 -2.65 -3.57 51.00
C GLU A 137 -1.89 -2.22 51.06
N ASN A 138 -0.72 -2.11 50.46
CA ASN A 138 0.10 -0.88 50.46
C ASN A 138 0.22 -0.21 49.09
N ASP A 139 -0.55 -0.67 48.07
CA ASP A 139 -0.47 -0.11 46.70
C ASP A 139 -1.40 1.09 46.57
N GLN A 140 -0.81 2.28 46.62
CA GLN A 140 -1.55 3.55 46.47
C GLN A 140 -2.00 3.83 45.03
N ASN A 141 -1.32 3.24 44.03
CA ASN A 141 -1.67 3.41 42.62
C ASN A 141 -1.47 2.09 41.86
N PRO A 142 -2.43 1.15 41.96
CA PRO A 142 -2.33 -0.17 41.32
C PRO A 142 -2.48 -0.10 39.79
N GLY A 143 -2.78 1.07 39.23
CA GLY A 143 -2.94 1.28 37.79
C GLY A 143 -1.60 1.34 37.07
N ARG A 144 -1.49 0.61 35.97
CA ARG A 144 -0.30 0.58 35.11
C ARG A 144 -0.69 0.51 33.64
N ILE A 145 0.23 0.85 32.76
CA ILE A 145 0.07 0.61 31.34
C ILE A 145 0.45 -0.85 31.05
N VAL A 146 -0.49 -1.59 30.46
CA VAL A 146 -0.34 -3.03 30.20
C VAL A 146 -0.21 -3.25 28.70
N PRO A 147 0.90 -3.82 28.21
CA PRO A 147 1.07 -4.15 26.80
C PRO A 147 0.13 -5.26 26.38
N VAL A 148 -0.42 -5.14 25.16
CA VAL A 148 -1.31 -6.11 24.52
C VAL A 148 -0.59 -6.75 23.35
N TYR A 149 -0.27 -8.02 23.46
CA TYR A 149 0.48 -8.77 22.45
C TYR A 149 -0.42 -9.46 21.43
N PRO A 150 0.07 -9.74 20.23
CA PRO A 150 -0.57 -10.67 19.31
C PRO A 150 -0.63 -12.08 19.93
N LEU A 151 -1.74 -12.79 19.74
CA LEU A 151 -1.95 -14.12 20.30
C LEU A 151 -2.43 -15.10 19.23
N THR A 152 -2.14 -16.39 19.44
CA THR A 152 -2.79 -17.50 18.75
C THR A 152 -3.77 -18.22 19.68
N ALA A 153 -4.70 -18.98 19.10
CA ALA A 153 -5.70 -19.72 19.89
C ALA A 153 -5.02 -20.65 20.91
N GLY A 154 -5.35 -20.48 22.18
CA GLY A 154 -4.80 -21.25 23.30
C GLY A 154 -3.68 -20.57 24.09
N LEU A 155 -3.12 -19.43 23.63
CA LEU A 155 -2.26 -18.56 24.42
C LEU A 155 -3.06 -17.41 25.05
N THR A 156 -2.61 -16.94 26.20
CA THR A 156 -3.21 -15.79 26.90
C THR A 156 -2.22 -14.64 27.01
N GLN A 157 -2.70 -13.38 27.20
CA GLN A 157 -1.86 -12.23 27.49
C GLN A 157 -0.94 -12.47 28.68
N ARG A 158 -1.43 -13.21 29.69
CA ARG A 158 -0.64 -13.58 30.86
C ARG A 158 0.53 -14.50 30.53
N ASP A 159 0.40 -15.38 29.55
CA ASP A 159 1.48 -16.27 29.10
C ASP A 159 2.56 -15.46 28.38
N MET A 160 2.15 -14.55 27.48
CA MET A 160 3.08 -13.63 26.82
C MET A 160 3.81 -12.75 27.82
N ALA A 161 3.07 -12.06 28.70
CA ALA A 161 3.66 -11.19 29.72
C ALA A 161 4.70 -11.93 30.57
N ARG A 162 4.42 -13.19 30.94
CA ARG A 162 5.37 -14.00 31.74
C ARG A 162 6.65 -14.32 30.97
N VAL A 163 6.55 -14.65 29.68
CA VAL A 163 7.72 -14.94 28.86
C VAL A 163 8.52 -13.67 28.61
N THR A 164 7.86 -12.57 28.31
CA THR A 164 8.50 -11.27 28.07
C THR A 164 9.18 -10.71 29.34
N GLU A 165 8.55 -10.86 30.51
CA GLU A 165 9.17 -10.49 31.79
C GLU A 165 10.44 -11.30 32.06
N ALA A 166 10.39 -12.63 31.85
CA ALA A 166 11.56 -13.48 32.01
C ALA A 166 12.66 -13.11 31.00
N ALA A 167 12.27 -12.70 29.80
CA ALA A 167 13.20 -12.25 28.77
C ALA A 167 13.85 -10.91 29.12
N LEU A 168 13.08 -9.93 29.63
CA LEU A 168 13.61 -8.65 30.12
C LEU A 168 14.61 -8.85 31.28
N ASP A 169 14.31 -9.75 32.22
CA ASP A 169 15.20 -10.06 33.35
C ASP A 169 16.49 -10.80 32.89
N ALA A 170 16.49 -11.37 31.68
CA ALA A 170 17.65 -12.03 31.07
C ALA A 170 18.50 -11.08 30.19
N VAL A 171 18.05 -9.85 29.93
CA VAL A 171 18.81 -8.84 29.17
C VAL A 171 20.06 -8.47 29.95
N PRO A 172 21.28 -8.64 29.39
CA PRO A 172 22.51 -8.20 30.04
C PRO A 172 22.57 -6.67 30.11
N GLY A 173 23.27 -6.13 31.12
CA GLY A 173 23.38 -4.68 31.33
C GLY A 173 24.17 -3.95 30.22
N ASP A 174 24.95 -4.69 29.45
CA ASP A 174 25.71 -4.23 28.28
C ASP A 174 25.03 -4.64 26.95
N TRP A 175 23.70 -4.60 26.92
CA TRP A 175 22.95 -4.94 25.69
C TRP A 175 23.42 -4.10 24.51
N PRO A 176 23.88 -4.75 23.43
CA PRO A 176 24.52 -4.04 22.34
C PRO A 176 23.51 -3.25 21.50
N ASP A 177 23.80 -1.99 21.21
CA ASP A 177 22.96 -1.11 20.42
C ASP A 177 23.41 -1.12 18.95
N PRO A 178 22.54 -1.50 18.00
CA PRO A 178 22.88 -1.49 16.57
C PRO A 178 22.95 -0.08 15.98
N LEU A 179 22.31 0.93 16.61
CA LEU A 179 22.35 2.30 16.10
C LEU A 179 23.63 3.04 16.55
N PRO A 180 24.32 3.71 15.61
CA PRO A 180 25.41 4.61 15.96
C PRO A 180 25.00 5.64 17.03
N GLU A 181 25.87 5.85 18.02
CA GLU A 181 25.62 6.80 19.11
C GLU A 181 25.32 8.21 18.59
N VAL A 182 26.01 8.66 17.55
CA VAL A 182 25.76 9.96 16.90
C VAL A 182 24.31 10.11 16.47
N LEU A 183 23.68 9.07 15.94
CA LEU A 183 22.28 9.10 15.54
C LEU A 183 21.35 9.12 16.74
N ARG A 184 21.66 8.34 17.78
CA ARG A 184 20.87 8.35 19.03
C ARG A 184 20.85 9.73 19.67
N VAL A 185 21.99 10.37 19.75
CA VAL A 185 22.11 11.75 20.29
C VAL A 185 21.38 12.75 19.41
N LYS A 186 21.60 12.71 18.07
CA LYS A 186 20.99 13.64 17.11
C LYS A 186 19.46 13.61 17.17
N TYR A 187 18.88 12.42 17.26
CA TYR A 187 17.44 12.24 17.26
C TYR A 187 16.84 12.04 18.65
N ARG A 188 17.64 12.19 19.72
CA ARG A 188 17.22 12.00 21.12
C ARG A 188 16.50 10.66 21.29
N LEU A 189 17.13 9.57 20.84
CA LEU A 189 16.58 8.22 20.95
C LEU A 189 17.20 7.55 22.19
N PRO A 190 16.39 6.85 23.02
CA PRO A 190 16.91 6.03 24.11
C PRO A 190 17.83 4.91 23.55
N ASP A 191 18.66 4.34 24.38
CA ASP A 191 19.43 3.17 23.98
C ASP A 191 18.57 1.92 23.82
N ALA A 192 19.13 0.85 23.24
CA ALA A 192 18.37 -0.33 22.91
C ALA A 192 17.79 -1.05 24.14
N ALA A 193 18.52 -1.10 25.26
CA ALA A 193 18.07 -1.76 26.50
C ALA A 193 16.91 -1.00 27.14
N ASP A 194 17.04 0.32 27.28
CA ASP A 194 16.01 1.19 27.84
C ASP A 194 14.74 1.17 26.99
N ALA A 195 14.88 1.21 25.66
CA ALA A 195 13.76 1.14 24.75
C ALA A 195 13.03 -0.22 24.81
N LEU A 196 13.76 -1.34 24.88
CA LEU A 196 13.17 -2.67 25.07
C LEU A 196 12.45 -2.76 26.41
N ALA A 197 13.05 -2.24 27.50
CA ALA A 197 12.41 -2.20 28.80
C ALA A 197 11.12 -1.36 28.77
N ALA A 198 11.16 -0.17 28.16
CA ALA A 198 10.03 0.75 28.12
C ALA A 198 8.88 0.27 27.21
N ILE A 199 9.16 -0.43 26.10
CA ILE A 199 8.10 -0.94 25.21
C ILE A 199 7.34 -2.12 25.85
N HIS A 200 8.00 -2.93 26.66
CA HIS A 200 7.40 -4.10 27.31
C HIS A 200 6.94 -3.86 28.76
N ARG A 201 7.55 -2.89 29.46
CA ARG A 201 7.25 -2.54 30.85
C ARG A 201 7.20 -1.02 31.03
N PRO A 202 6.30 -0.33 30.32
CA PRO A 202 6.21 1.13 30.36
C PRO A 202 5.73 1.62 31.73
N LYS A 203 6.29 2.70 32.24
CA LYS A 203 5.88 3.37 33.47
C LYS A 203 4.76 4.39 33.18
N ASN A 204 4.84 5.04 32.03
CA ASN A 204 3.90 6.06 31.59
C ASN A 204 3.75 6.02 30.07
N ARG A 205 2.88 6.85 29.51
CA ARG A 205 2.60 6.90 28.08
C ARG A 205 3.74 7.53 27.26
N GLU A 206 4.54 8.37 27.89
CA GLU A 206 5.71 8.98 27.27
C GLU A 206 6.80 7.95 27.00
N ASP A 207 7.06 7.05 27.97
CA ASP A 207 7.97 5.92 27.79
C ASP A 207 7.58 5.07 26.57
N VAL A 208 6.28 4.77 26.40
CA VAL A 208 5.78 4.02 25.23
C VAL A 208 6.08 4.76 23.95
N ASN A 209 5.83 6.08 23.91
CA ASN A 209 6.02 6.89 22.70
C ASN A 209 7.51 7.00 22.34
N GLU A 210 8.38 7.21 23.33
CA GLU A 210 9.83 7.28 23.10
C GLU A 210 10.42 5.94 22.66
N ALA A 211 10.04 4.86 23.33
CA ALA A 211 10.45 3.52 22.96
C ALA A 211 9.97 3.16 21.54
N ARG A 212 8.69 3.42 21.24
CA ARG A 212 8.15 3.19 19.89
C ARG A 212 8.92 4.00 18.85
N ARG A 213 9.19 5.30 19.10
CA ARG A 213 9.95 6.16 18.18
C ARG A 213 11.33 5.59 17.91
N ARG A 214 12.00 5.08 18.95
CA ARG A 214 13.32 4.44 18.83
C ARG A 214 13.26 3.16 17.98
N MET A 215 12.29 2.28 18.24
CA MET A 215 12.14 1.02 17.50
C MET A 215 11.77 1.27 16.03
N VAL A 216 10.86 2.20 15.78
CA VAL A 216 10.49 2.62 14.41
C VAL A 216 11.69 3.18 13.65
N PHE A 217 12.46 4.08 14.28
CA PHE A 217 13.64 4.65 13.63
C PHE A 217 14.66 3.56 13.29
N GLU A 218 14.96 2.64 14.22
CA GLU A 218 15.86 1.53 13.98
C GLU A 218 15.39 0.66 12.81
N GLU A 219 14.15 0.21 12.84
CA GLU A 219 13.59 -0.68 11.80
C GLU A 219 13.64 -0.02 10.42
N LEU A 220 13.30 1.25 10.32
CA LEU A 220 13.36 2.01 9.08
C LEU A 220 14.80 2.29 8.63
N PHE A 221 15.71 2.53 9.56
CA PHE A 221 17.13 2.74 9.26
C PHE A 221 17.81 1.46 8.72
N LEU A 222 17.54 0.32 9.35
CA LEU A 222 17.98 -0.99 8.89
C LEU A 222 17.46 -1.29 7.49
N LEU A 223 16.18 -1.03 7.26
CA LEU A 223 15.55 -1.18 5.94
C LEU A 223 16.24 -0.31 4.89
N CYS A 224 16.45 0.98 5.18
CA CYS A 224 17.09 1.91 4.26
C CYS A 224 18.54 1.51 3.96
N CYS A 225 19.31 1.07 4.97
CA CYS A 225 20.67 0.57 4.78
C CYS A 225 20.70 -0.64 3.83
N GLY A 226 19.84 -1.63 4.04
CA GLY A 226 19.79 -2.81 3.19
C GLY A 226 19.38 -2.50 1.76
N LEU A 227 18.36 -1.66 1.58
CA LEU A 227 17.92 -1.24 0.24
C LEU A 227 19.00 -0.46 -0.50
N GLN A 228 19.72 0.43 0.19
CA GLN A 228 20.82 1.18 -0.41
C GLN A 228 22.01 0.28 -0.79
N GLN A 229 22.36 -0.72 0.05
CA GLN A 229 23.37 -1.70 -0.30
C GLN A 229 23.00 -2.53 -1.53
N LEU A 230 21.73 -2.94 -1.66
CA LEU A 230 21.25 -3.62 -2.85
C LEU A 230 21.37 -2.75 -4.11
N ARG A 231 21.06 -1.45 -3.99
CA ARG A 231 21.26 -0.48 -5.09
C ARG A 231 22.72 -0.39 -5.51
N GLU A 232 23.64 -0.22 -4.54
CA GLU A 232 25.07 -0.06 -4.84
C GLU A 232 25.66 -1.33 -5.45
N ARG A 233 25.24 -2.52 -5.04
CA ARG A 233 25.67 -3.78 -5.68
C ARG A 233 25.28 -3.83 -7.15
N ARG A 234 24.05 -3.49 -7.50
CA ARG A 234 23.60 -3.43 -8.90
C ARG A 234 24.30 -2.34 -9.71
N ARG A 235 24.68 -1.24 -9.06
CA ARG A 235 25.44 -0.16 -9.68
C ARG A 235 26.90 -0.50 -9.92
N ALA A 236 27.41 -1.57 -9.31
CA ALA A 236 28.76 -2.04 -9.56
C ALA A 236 28.94 -2.74 -10.93
N ASP A 237 27.83 -3.20 -11.54
CA ASP A 237 27.83 -3.82 -12.86
C ASP A 237 28.10 -2.77 -13.94
N SER A 238 28.91 -3.13 -14.92
CA SER A 238 29.13 -2.28 -16.12
C SER A 238 27.90 -2.35 -17.03
N GLY A 239 27.28 -1.21 -17.28
CA GLY A 239 26.11 -1.07 -18.14
C GLY A 239 26.46 -0.58 -19.54
N ILE A 240 25.45 -0.54 -20.38
CA ILE A 240 25.53 0.07 -21.70
C ILE A 240 25.63 1.60 -21.53
N LEU A 241 26.50 2.24 -22.27
CA LEU A 241 26.66 3.69 -22.24
C LEU A 241 25.90 4.33 -23.39
N PHE A 242 24.91 5.20 -23.08
CA PHE A 242 24.27 6.05 -24.07
C PHE A 242 24.77 7.49 -23.95
N ARG A 243 25.16 8.07 -25.09
CA ARG A 243 25.50 9.49 -25.18
C ARG A 243 24.25 10.31 -25.40
N GLY A 244 24.07 11.40 -24.64
CA GLY A 244 22.87 12.24 -24.65
C GLY A 244 22.97 13.49 -25.52
N ASP A 245 23.99 13.60 -26.37
CA ASP A 245 24.32 14.75 -27.20
C ASP A 245 23.26 15.11 -28.25
N ARG A 246 22.34 14.20 -28.58
CA ARG A 246 21.25 14.42 -29.54
C ARG A 246 19.86 14.60 -28.92
N LEU A 247 19.77 14.83 -27.61
CA LEU A 247 18.48 15.06 -26.94
C LEU A 247 17.75 16.33 -27.41
N GLU A 248 18.48 17.37 -27.78
CA GLU A 248 17.86 18.61 -28.31
C GLU A 248 17.17 18.36 -29.66
N GLU A 249 17.63 17.38 -30.47
CA GLU A 249 16.92 16.96 -31.70
C GLU A 249 15.56 16.31 -31.32
N PHE A 250 15.54 15.48 -30.25
CA PHE A 250 14.31 14.89 -29.77
C PHE A 250 13.33 15.96 -29.27
N PHE A 251 13.79 16.94 -28.47
CA PHE A 251 12.92 18.05 -28.01
C PHE A 251 12.36 18.87 -29.16
N ALA A 252 13.17 19.13 -30.19
CA ALA A 252 12.73 19.85 -31.39
C ALA A 252 11.71 19.05 -32.27
N ALA A 253 11.76 17.72 -32.22
CA ALA A 253 10.84 16.85 -32.93
C ALA A 253 9.45 16.73 -32.28
N LEU A 254 9.33 17.09 -30.98
CA LEU A 254 8.05 17.02 -30.28
C LEU A 254 7.02 18.00 -30.88
N PRO A 255 5.73 17.61 -30.93
CA PRO A 255 4.66 18.48 -31.43
C PRO A 255 4.22 19.55 -30.40
N PHE A 256 4.81 19.57 -29.23
CA PHE A 256 4.52 20.48 -28.11
C PHE A 256 5.77 20.69 -27.25
N ALA A 257 5.81 21.76 -26.47
CA ALA A 257 6.86 21.97 -25.50
C ALA A 257 6.67 21.03 -24.29
N PRO A 258 7.70 20.27 -23.87
CA PRO A 258 7.63 19.46 -22.67
C PRO A 258 7.51 20.32 -21.41
N THR A 259 6.83 19.82 -20.38
CA THR A 259 6.78 20.50 -19.06
C THR A 259 8.15 20.47 -18.40
N GLY A 260 8.36 21.35 -17.39
CA GLY A 260 9.59 21.38 -16.61
C GLY A 260 9.87 20.01 -15.94
N ALA A 261 8.82 19.35 -15.41
CA ALA A 261 8.93 18.02 -14.82
C ALA A 261 9.31 16.93 -15.81
N GLN A 262 8.75 16.97 -17.02
CA GLN A 262 9.11 16.04 -18.10
C GLN A 262 10.57 16.25 -18.54
N ARG A 263 10.99 17.50 -18.70
CA ARG A 263 12.38 17.83 -19.08
C ARG A 263 13.36 17.38 -17.99
N ARG A 264 13.07 17.62 -16.71
CA ARG A 264 13.88 17.11 -15.59
C ARG A 264 14.03 15.59 -15.63
N ALA A 265 12.92 14.86 -15.76
CA ALA A 265 12.93 13.40 -15.78
C ALA A 265 13.74 12.85 -16.98
N ILE A 266 13.62 13.46 -18.16
CA ILE A 266 14.40 13.08 -19.34
C ILE A 266 15.90 13.33 -19.12
N MET A 267 16.27 14.46 -18.52
CA MET A 267 17.67 14.75 -18.22
C MET A 267 18.26 13.81 -17.15
N GLU A 268 17.47 13.45 -16.12
CA GLU A 268 17.87 12.44 -15.15
C GLU A 268 18.13 11.07 -15.80
N ILE A 269 17.23 10.63 -16.70
CA ILE A 269 17.40 9.38 -17.47
C ILE A 269 18.66 9.43 -18.32
N ALA A 270 18.89 10.55 -19.01
CA ALA A 270 20.09 10.71 -19.84
C ALA A 270 21.38 10.67 -19.04
N ALA A 271 21.40 11.32 -17.87
CA ALA A 271 22.53 11.29 -16.94
C ALA A 271 22.82 9.87 -16.44
N ASP A 272 21.76 9.12 -16.06
CA ASP A 272 21.91 7.73 -15.65
C ASP A 272 22.47 6.86 -16.79
N CYS A 273 21.91 6.97 -17.99
CA CYS A 273 22.36 6.21 -19.16
C CYS A 273 23.81 6.56 -19.58
N ALA A 274 24.25 7.78 -19.31
CA ALA A 274 25.61 8.23 -19.58
C ALA A 274 26.62 7.83 -18.46
N SER A 275 26.15 7.30 -17.33
CA SER A 275 27.01 6.92 -16.21
C SER A 275 27.82 5.64 -16.46
N GLY A 276 27.54 4.88 -17.52
CA GLY A 276 28.11 3.55 -17.79
C GLY A 276 27.60 2.46 -16.84
N ARG A 277 26.52 2.71 -16.12
CA ARG A 277 25.84 1.77 -15.21
C ARG A 277 24.43 1.49 -15.70
N PRO A 278 23.86 0.30 -15.45
CA PRO A 278 22.49 0.02 -15.81
C PRO A 278 21.54 0.96 -15.07
N MET A 279 20.77 1.77 -15.82
CA MET A 279 19.70 2.57 -15.24
C MET A 279 18.54 1.67 -14.84
N ASN A 280 18.01 1.84 -13.63
CA ASN A 280 16.78 1.22 -13.17
C ASN A 280 15.91 2.30 -12.52
N ARG A 281 14.96 2.89 -13.27
CA ARG A 281 14.24 4.10 -12.85
C ARG A 281 12.73 3.95 -12.97
N LEU A 282 12.02 4.45 -11.96
CA LEU A 282 10.57 4.62 -11.95
C LEU A 282 10.20 6.06 -12.33
N VAL A 283 9.42 6.21 -13.38
CA VAL A 283 8.75 7.49 -13.68
C VAL A 283 7.33 7.43 -13.16
N GLN A 284 7.07 8.26 -12.17
CA GLN A 284 5.79 8.36 -11.52
C GLN A 284 5.12 9.69 -11.84
N GLY A 285 3.83 9.65 -12.14
CA GLY A 285 3.05 10.85 -12.41
C GLY A 285 1.58 10.52 -12.55
N ASP A 286 0.74 11.50 -12.36
CA ASP A 286 -0.70 11.35 -12.47
C ASP A 286 -1.14 10.87 -13.88
N VAL A 287 -2.38 10.43 -13.98
CA VAL A 287 -2.98 10.07 -15.28
C VAL A 287 -2.95 11.29 -16.20
N GLY A 288 -2.29 11.14 -17.36
CA GLY A 288 -2.15 12.22 -18.34
C GLY A 288 -1.03 13.23 -18.06
N SER A 289 -0.09 12.96 -17.13
CA SER A 289 1.12 13.78 -16.91
C SER A 289 2.15 13.69 -18.08
N GLY A 290 1.90 12.83 -19.07
CA GLY A 290 2.76 12.68 -20.25
C GLY A 290 3.95 11.76 -20.05
N LYS A 291 3.85 10.72 -19.22
CA LYS A 291 4.89 9.68 -19.02
C LYS A 291 5.39 9.07 -20.33
N THR A 292 4.51 8.92 -21.32
CA THR A 292 4.86 8.39 -22.65
C THR A 292 5.92 9.22 -23.37
N VAL A 293 5.96 10.54 -23.16
CA VAL A 293 7.00 11.42 -23.76
C VAL A 293 8.36 11.12 -23.16
N VAL A 294 8.42 10.87 -21.85
CA VAL A 294 9.65 10.49 -21.15
C VAL A 294 10.15 9.14 -21.65
N ALA A 295 9.25 8.18 -21.85
CA ALA A 295 9.58 6.88 -22.44
C ALA A 295 10.05 7.00 -23.90
N ALA A 296 9.41 7.88 -24.69
CA ALA A 296 9.83 8.18 -26.06
C ALA A 296 11.27 8.72 -26.12
N ALA A 297 11.66 9.57 -25.15
CA ALA A 297 13.03 10.08 -25.06
C ALA A 297 14.04 8.96 -24.83
N LEU A 298 13.76 8.00 -23.93
CA LEU A 298 14.63 6.84 -23.74
C LEU A 298 14.69 5.94 -24.97
N CYS A 299 13.55 5.75 -25.67
CA CYS A 299 13.54 5.02 -26.95
C CYS A 299 14.41 5.70 -28.00
N ALA A 300 14.30 7.02 -28.13
CA ALA A 300 15.12 7.80 -29.06
C ALA A 300 16.60 7.73 -28.67
N LEU A 301 16.93 7.88 -27.40
CA LEU A 301 18.29 7.81 -26.88
C LEU A 301 18.93 6.45 -27.17
N ALA A 302 18.23 5.34 -26.91
CA ALA A 302 18.71 4.00 -27.22
C ALA A 302 18.97 3.83 -28.74
N ALA A 303 18.02 4.21 -29.57
CA ALA A 303 18.11 4.07 -31.03
C ALA A 303 19.22 4.94 -31.62
N GLN A 304 19.40 6.17 -31.17
CA GLN A 304 20.48 7.06 -31.58
C GLN A 304 21.88 6.54 -31.22
N ASN A 305 21.98 5.66 -30.20
CA ASN A 305 23.21 4.98 -29.80
C ASN A 305 23.35 3.57 -30.42
N GLY A 306 22.51 3.22 -31.39
CA GLY A 306 22.58 1.94 -32.13
C GLY A 306 22.02 0.73 -31.37
N TRP A 307 21.16 0.97 -30.38
CA TRP A 307 20.49 -0.07 -29.60
C TRP A 307 18.99 -0.06 -29.84
N GLN A 308 18.35 -1.20 -29.63
CA GLN A 308 16.91 -1.32 -29.67
C GLN A 308 16.28 -1.02 -28.32
N ALA A 309 15.06 -0.48 -28.36
CA ALA A 309 14.22 -0.30 -27.16
C ALA A 309 12.98 -1.20 -27.22
N ALA A 310 12.66 -1.89 -26.12
CA ALA A 310 11.44 -2.68 -25.95
C ALA A 310 10.47 -1.94 -25.04
N PHE A 311 9.27 -1.65 -25.54
CA PHE A 311 8.21 -0.99 -24.79
C PHE A 311 7.07 -1.99 -24.53
N MET A 312 6.91 -2.40 -23.26
CA MET A 312 5.92 -3.38 -22.86
C MET A 312 4.68 -2.71 -22.27
N ALA A 313 3.51 -2.98 -22.83
CA ALA A 313 2.21 -2.53 -22.37
C ALA A 313 1.35 -3.71 -21.87
N PRO A 314 0.46 -3.50 -20.86
CA PRO A 314 -0.31 -4.58 -20.24
C PRO A 314 -1.38 -5.19 -21.13
N THR A 315 -1.84 -4.48 -22.15
CA THR A 315 -2.88 -4.94 -23.08
C THR A 315 -2.53 -4.60 -24.53
N GLU A 316 -3.12 -5.33 -25.47
CA GLU A 316 -2.88 -5.11 -26.90
C GLU A 316 -3.37 -3.75 -27.37
N ILE A 317 -4.49 -3.25 -26.83
CA ILE A 317 -5.01 -1.91 -27.15
C ILE A 317 -4.01 -0.83 -26.71
N LEU A 318 -3.46 -0.94 -25.51
CA LEU A 318 -2.46 0.00 -25.04
C LEU A 318 -1.16 -0.08 -25.84
N ALA A 319 -0.74 -1.30 -26.22
CA ALA A 319 0.41 -1.47 -27.08
C ALA A 319 0.20 -0.78 -28.44
N ALA A 320 -0.97 -0.97 -29.05
CA ALA A 320 -1.32 -0.30 -30.30
C ALA A 320 -1.36 1.23 -30.14
N GLN A 321 -1.99 1.73 -29.07
CA GLN A 321 -2.06 3.17 -28.78
C GLN A 321 -0.67 3.77 -28.53
N HIS A 322 0.21 3.07 -27.80
CA HIS A 322 1.59 3.52 -27.65
C HIS A 322 2.35 3.53 -28.96
N ALA A 323 2.19 2.51 -29.80
CA ALA A 323 2.80 2.47 -31.12
C ALA A 323 2.32 3.63 -32.00
N GLU A 324 1.01 3.91 -32.02
CA GLU A 324 0.42 5.05 -32.74
C GLU A 324 0.93 6.41 -32.22
N THR A 325 1.16 6.53 -30.92
CA THR A 325 1.67 7.77 -30.30
C THR A 325 3.17 7.96 -30.54
N LEU A 326 3.97 6.88 -30.43
CA LEU A 326 5.42 6.91 -30.57
C LEU A 326 5.86 7.05 -32.03
N SER A 327 5.19 6.38 -32.96
CA SER A 327 5.60 6.36 -34.39
C SER A 327 5.75 7.75 -35.00
N PRO A 328 4.84 8.72 -34.84
CA PRO A 328 5.01 10.06 -35.43
C PRO A 328 6.15 10.85 -34.77
N MET A 329 6.38 10.67 -33.46
CA MET A 329 7.45 11.36 -32.71
C MET A 329 8.82 10.84 -33.16
N LEU A 330 8.97 9.51 -33.17
CA LEU A 330 10.22 8.85 -33.53
C LEU A 330 10.50 8.91 -35.05
N GLY A 331 9.45 8.86 -35.89
CA GLY A 331 9.56 8.96 -37.32
C GLY A 331 10.20 10.27 -37.79
N LYS A 332 9.99 11.39 -37.10
CA LYS A 332 10.68 12.66 -37.39
C LYS A 332 12.19 12.58 -37.17
N LEU A 333 12.65 11.64 -36.36
CA LEU A 333 14.07 11.36 -36.12
C LEU A 333 14.61 10.24 -37.06
N GLY A 334 13.80 9.75 -37.98
CA GLY A 334 14.15 8.63 -38.87
C GLY A 334 14.14 7.26 -38.19
N LEU A 335 13.50 7.14 -37.02
CA LEU A 335 13.46 5.92 -36.22
C LEU A 335 12.17 5.12 -36.50
N THR A 336 12.30 3.79 -36.57
CA THR A 336 11.19 2.87 -36.85
C THR A 336 10.60 2.30 -35.59
N CYS A 337 9.26 2.28 -35.52
CA CYS A 337 8.51 1.69 -34.41
C CYS A 337 7.71 0.49 -34.94
N THR A 338 7.87 -0.68 -34.33
CA THR A 338 7.21 -1.94 -34.73
C THR A 338 6.33 -2.45 -33.60
N LEU A 339 5.09 -2.82 -33.93
CA LEU A 339 4.14 -3.42 -32.99
C LEU A 339 4.28 -4.97 -33.03
N LEU A 340 4.24 -5.62 -31.85
CA LEU A 340 4.17 -7.07 -31.71
C LEU A 340 3.15 -7.48 -30.65
N THR A 341 2.00 -8.04 -31.07
CA THR A 341 0.92 -8.49 -30.21
C THR A 341 0.46 -9.90 -30.53
N GLY A 342 -0.32 -10.50 -29.61
CA GLY A 342 -0.84 -11.86 -29.76
C GLY A 342 -1.88 -12.00 -30.88
N SER A 343 -2.67 -10.97 -31.16
CA SER A 343 -3.76 -10.98 -32.15
C SER A 343 -3.32 -10.76 -33.61
N MET A 344 -2.06 -10.42 -33.86
CA MET A 344 -1.53 -10.23 -35.19
C MET A 344 -1.59 -11.52 -36.02
N THR A 345 -1.78 -11.38 -37.34
CA THR A 345 -1.73 -12.53 -38.25
C THR A 345 -0.32 -13.15 -38.30
N ALA A 346 -0.23 -14.41 -38.71
CA ALA A 346 1.04 -15.10 -38.83
C ALA A 346 2.04 -14.40 -39.77
N ALA A 347 1.55 -13.77 -40.83
CA ALA A 347 2.38 -13.00 -41.75
C ALA A 347 2.92 -11.71 -41.10
N GLN A 348 2.07 -10.97 -40.39
CA GLN A 348 2.47 -9.76 -39.64
C GLN A 348 3.48 -10.09 -38.54
N LYS A 349 3.25 -11.18 -37.78
CA LYS A 349 4.19 -11.64 -36.73
C LYS A 349 5.56 -11.98 -37.30
N ARG A 350 5.59 -12.71 -38.44
CA ARG A 350 6.86 -13.06 -39.07
C ARG A 350 7.63 -11.82 -39.54
N ALA A 351 6.91 -10.85 -40.15
CA ALA A 351 7.52 -9.60 -40.59
C ALA A 351 8.08 -8.79 -39.38
N ALA A 352 7.31 -8.69 -38.30
CA ALA A 352 7.75 -8.01 -37.07
C ALA A 352 8.98 -8.69 -36.46
N LEU A 353 8.97 -10.03 -36.31
CA LEU A 353 10.08 -10.80 -35.77
C LEU A 353 11.36 -10.62 -36.62
N ALA A 354 11.24 -10.67 -37.97
CA ALA A 354 12.36 -10.44 -38.85
C ALA A 354 12.93 -9.00 -38.73
N ALA A 355 12.07 -7.99 -38.58
CA ALA A 355 12.51 -6.61 -38.34
C ALA A 355 13.21 -6.43 -36.99
N ILE A 356 12.78 -7.15 -35.97
CA ILE A 356 13.41 -7.13 -34.61
C ILE A 356 14.80 -7.79 -34.68
N GLU A 357 14.88 -8.99 -35.26
CA GLU A 357 16.10 -9.76 -35.34
C GLU A 357 17.18 -9.09 -36.22
N SER A 358 16.77 -8.47 -37.31
CA SER A 358 17.68 -7.74 -38.23
C SER A 358 18.12 -6.38 -37.68
N GLY A 359 17.49 -5.86 -36.58
CA GLY A 359 17.74 -4.51 -36.09
C GLY A 359 17.07 -3.39 -36.88
N ALA A 360 16.25 -3.71 -37.90
CA ALA A 360 15.48 -2.72 -38.69
C ALA A 360 14.39 -2.02 -37.82
N ALA A 361 13.89 -2.68 -36.80
CA ALA A 361 13.02 -2.09 -35.81
C ALA A 361 13.85 -1.45 -34.70
N ASN A 362 13.87 -0.11 -34.59
CA ASN A 362 14.58 0.59 -33.53
C ASN A 362 13.82 0.50 -32.21
N VAL A 363 12.49 0.60 -32.26
CA VAL A 363 11.60 0.52 -31.09
C VAL A 363 10.55 -0.56 -31.31
N VAL A 364 10.40 -1.45 -30.37
CA VAL A 364 9.44 -2.54 -30.43
C VAL A 364 8.41 -2.37 -29.31
N VAL A 365 7.17 -2.11 -29.69
CA VAL A 365 6.05 -1.98 -28.75
C VAL A 365 5.26 -3.28 -28.74
N GLY A 366 4.95 -3.82 -27.57
CA GLY A 366 4.15 -5.04 -27.49
C GLY A 366 3.64 -5.35 -26.09
N THR A 367 3.06 -6.54 -25.96
CA THR A 367 2.59 -7.07 -24.69
C THR A 367 3.57 -8.13 -24.15
N HIS A 368 3.10 -9.04 -23.31
CA HIS A 368 3.86 -10.24 -22.92
C HIS A 368 4.40 -11.07 -24.09
N ALA A 369 3.95 -10.81 -25.32
CA ALA A 369 4.53 -11.41 -26.53
C ALA A 369 6.03 -11.12 -26.67
N LEU A 370 6.52 -9.97 -26.17
CA LEU A 370 7.94 -9.58 -26.22
C LEU A 370 8.84 -10.52 -25.39
N ILE A 371 8.30 -11.20 -24.38
CA ILE A 371 9.04 -12.10 -23.51
C ILE A 371 9.20 -13.50 -24.13
N GLN A 372 8.39 -13.85 -25.13
CA GLN A 372 8.42 -15.20 -25.73
C GLN A 372 9.81 -15.52 -26.31
N GLN A 373 10.21 -16.79 -26.21
CA GLN A 373 11.51 -17.26 -26.67
C GLN A 373 11.79 -16.99 -28.16
N SER A 374 10.72 -16.97 -28.98
CA SER A 374 10.79 -16.66 -30.42
C SER A 374 11.18 -15.22 -30.73
N VAL A 375 11.16 -14.31 -29.75
CA VAL A 375 11.56 -12.91 -29.97
C VAL A 375 13.03 -12.78 -29.64
N VAL A 376 13.85 -12.57 -30.66
CA VAL A 376 15.29 -12.35 -30.54
C VAL A 376 15.58 -10.91 -30.97
N PHE A 377 16.12 -10.11 -30.04
CA PHE A 377 16.55 -8.74 -30.35
C PHE A 377 17.96 -8.75 -30.96
N HIS A 378 18.20 -7.88 -31.91
CA HIS A 378 19.54 -7.71 -32.47
C HIS A 378 20.48 -7.13 -31.39
N ARG A 379 20.08 -6.04 -30.75
CA ARG A 379 20.83 -5.37 -29.65
C ARG A 379 19.86 -4.64 -28.71
N LEU A 380 19.34 -5.31 -27.73
CA LEU A 380 18.41 -4.69 -26.76
C LEU A 380 19.18 -3.89 -25.72
N GLY A 381 19.01 -2.56 -25.71
CA GLY A 381 19.67 -1.65 -24.76
C GLY A 381 18.74 -0.91 -23.80
N ALA A 382 17.43 -0.86 -24.11
CA ALA A 382 16.45 -0.23 -23.23
C ALA A 382 15.16 -1.05 -23.12
N VAL A 383 14.63 -1.16 -21.91
CA VAL A 383 13.36 -1.82 -21.58
C VAL A 383 12.45 -0.82 -20.87
N ILE A 384 11.26 -0.62 -21.43
CA ILE A 384 10.24 0.23 -20.82
C ILE A 384 9.03 -0.65 -20.45
N ALA A 385 8.56 -0.54 -19.20
CA ALA A 385 7.36 -1.22 -18.73
C ALA A 385 6.32 -0.19 -18.27
N ASP A 386 5.14 -0.19 -18.90
CA ASP A 386 4.03 0.67 -18.50
C ASP A 386 3.09 -0.04 -17.53
N GLU A 387 2.50 0.71 -16.58
CA GLU A 387 1.58 0.20 -15.55
C GLU A 387 2.16 -0.96 -14.73
N GLN A 388 3.21 -0.69 -13.97
CA GLN A 388 3.98 -1.66 -13.18
C GLN A 388 3.12 -2.65 -12.37
N HIS A 389 1.97 -2.22 -11.83
CA HIS A 389 1.09 -3.06 -11.00
C HIS A 389 0.54 -4.30 -11.73
N ARG A 390 0.63 -4.34 -13.04
CA ARG A 390 0.13 -5.43 -13.89
C ARG A 390 1.22 -6.40 -14.36
N PHE A 391 2.48 -6.02 -14.19
CA PHE A 391 3.62 -6.87 -14.55
C PHE A 391 4.36 -7.33 -13.29
N GLY A 392 4.51 -8.64 -13.12
CA GLY A 392 5.34 -9.21 -12.06
C GLY A 392 6.83 -8.88 -12.25
N VAL A 393 7.59 -8.89 -11.15
CA VAL A 393 9.06 -8.71 -11.18
C VAL A 393 9.72 -9.71 -12.15
N ALA A 394 9.24 -10.97 -12.17
CA ALA A 394 9.72 -12.02 -13.05
C ALA A 394 9.57 -11.69 -14.55
N GLN A 395 8.50 -11.02 -14.95
CA GLN A 395 8.29 -10.66 -16.36
C GLN A 395 9.26 -9.57 -16.84
N ARG A 396 9.54 -8.59 -15.97
CA ARG A 396 10.55 -7.56 -16.25
C ARG A 396 11.95 -8.17 -16.34
N ALA A 397 12.28 -9.02 -15.39
CA ALA A 397 13.55 -9.75 -15.41
C ALA A 397 13.70 -10.59 -16.69
N ALA A 398 12.66 -11.31 -17.10
CA ALA A 398 12.66 -12.11 -18.31
C ALA A 398 12.84 -11.26 -19.60
N LEU A 399 12.29 -10.03 -19.65
CA LEU A 399 12.52 -9.14 -20.78
C LEU A 399 13.93 -8.54 -20.74
N SER A 400 14.40 -8.12 -19.57
CA SER A 400 15.77 -7.59 -19.40
C SER A 400 16.85 -8.64 -19.70
N ALA A 401 16.60 -9.91 -19.41
CA ALA A 401 17.50 -11.02 -19.71
C ALA A 401 17.68 -11.28 -21.23
N LYS A 402 16.90 -10.63 -22.11
CA LYS A 402 17.08 -10.66 -23.58
C LYS A 402 18.14 -9.68 -24.08
N GLY A 403 18.68 -8.82 -23.23
CA GLY A 403 19.77 -7.89 -23.53
C GLY A 403 20.93 -8.05 -22.54
N GLU A 404 22.05 -7.47 -22.87
CA GLU A 404 23.23 -7.42 -22.01
C GLU A 404 23.12 -6.19 -21.08
N MET A 405 22.51 -6.35 -19.88
CA MET A 405 22.33 -5.29 -18.89
C MET A 405 21.63 -4.03 -19.45
N PRO A 406 20.41 -4.15 -20.03
CA PRO A 406 19.71 -3.00 -20.61
C PRO A 406 19.29 -2.01 -19.52
N HIS A 407 19.16 -0.73 -19.90
CA HIS A 407 18.52 0.28 -19.06
C HIS A 407 17.03 -0.03 -18.90
N VAL A 408 16.50 0.06 -17.69
CA VAL A 408 15.11 -0.26 -17.36
C VAL A 408 14.37 1.00 -16.89
N LEU A 409 13.28 1.31 -17.58
CA LEU A 409 12.35 2.36 -17.21
C LEU A 409 11.00 1.74 -16.86
N VAL A 410 10.52 2.02 -15.69
CA VAL A 410 9.20 1.60 -15.23
C VAL A 410 8.31 2.82 -15.11
N MET A 411 7.06 2.73 -15.56
CA MET A 411 6.08 3.81 -15.45
C MET A 411 4.92 3.41 -14.56
N SER A 412 4.45 4.36 -13.73
CA SER A 412 3.27 4.18 -12.89
C SER A 412 2.34 5.38 -12.96
N ALA A 413 1.05 5.11 -13.18
CA ALA A 413 -0.01 6.12 -13.11
C ALA A 413 -0.62 6.24 -11.70
N THR A 414 -0.19 5.41 -10.74
CA THR A 414 -0.57 5.59 -9.33
C THR A 414 0.39 6.58 -8.68
N PRO A 415 -0.05 7.78 -8.32
CA PRO A 415 0.76 8.65 -7.50
C PRO A 415 0.92 8.01 -6.11
N ILE A 416 2.15 7.77 -5.72
CA ILE A 416 2.54 7.27 -4.40
C ILE A 416 3.47 8.32 -3.81
N PRO A 417 3.37 8.69 -2.53
CA PRO A 417 4.33 9.60 -1.93
C PRO A 417 5.77 9.17 -2.22
N ARG A 418 6.63 10.13 -2.60
CA ARG A 418 8.00 9.84 -3.07
C ARG A 418 8.78 8.95 -2.11
N THR A 419 8.69 9.23 -0.82
CA THR A 419 9.33 8.45 0.24
C THR A 419 8.86 7.00 0.26
N LEU A 420 7.57 6.79 0.07
CA LEU A 420 6.98 5.45 0.04
C LEU A 420 7.36 4.71 -1.26
N ALA A 421 7.38 5.42 -2.39
CA ALA A 421 7.82 4.86 -3.67
C ALA A 421 9.28 4.37 -3.61
N LEU A 422 10.17 5.12 -2.96
CA LEU A 422 11.57 4.75 -2.79
C LEU A 422 11.77 3.49 -1.94
N ILE A 423 10.85 3.20 -1.02
CA ILE A 423 10.87 1.97 -0.22
C ILE A 423 10.23 0.82 -0.98
N MET A 424 9.03 1.04 -1.52
CA MET A 424 8.31 -0.01 -2.27
C MET A 424 9.11 -0.55 -3.46
N TYR A 425 9.92 0.31 -4.03
CA TYR A 425 10.70 0.03 -5.21
C TYR A 425 12.20 0.21 -4.96
N GLY A 426 12.65 -0.13 -3.76
CA GLY A 426 13.96 0.18 -3.18
C GLY A 426 15.18 0.03 -4.08
N ASP A 427 15.04 -0.64 -5.21
CA ASP A 427 16.02 -0.81 -6.27
C ASP A 427 15.86 0.16 -7.44
N LEU A 428 14.83 1.02 -7.44
CA LEU A 428 14.56 1.98 -8.50
C LEU A 428 14.91 3.42 -8.06
N ASP A 429 15.54 4.17 -8.96
CA ASP A 429 15.56 5.62 -8.87
C ASP A 429 14.19 6.19 -9.24
N VAL A 430 13.78 7.30 -8.64
CA VAL A 430 12.42 7.82 -8.83
C VAL A 430 12.44 9.22 -9.43
N SER A 431 11.80 9.38 -10.59
CA SER A 431 11.46 10.69 -11.19
C SER A 431 9.96 10.96 -11.04
N ILE A 432 9.60 12.14 -10.58
CA ILE A 432 8.22 12.55 -10.37
C ILE A 432 7.81 13.57 -11.42
N LEU A 433 6.67 13.31 -12.10
CA LEU A 433 5.99 14.25 -12.97
C LEU A 433 4.86 14.91 -12.19
N ASP A 434 5.18 16.01 -11.53
CA ASP A 434 4.31 16.80 -10.66
C ASP A 434 3.62 17.97 -11.39
N GLU A 435 3.81 18.07 -12.71
CA GLU A 435 3.20 19.09 -13.55
C GLU A 435 2.18 18.46 -14.52
N THR A 436 1.09 19.17 -14.75
CA THR A 436 0.10 18.83 -15.76
C THR A 436 0.43 19.49 -17.09
N PRO A 437 0.45 18.78 -18.22
CA PRO A 437 0.65 19.38 -19.54
C PRO A 437 -0.34 20.50 -19.84
N PRO A 438 0.07 21.58 -20.54
CA PRO A 438 -0.80 22.70 -20.89
C PRO A 438 -1.96 22.25 -21.77
N GLY A 439 -3.12 22.90 -21.64
CA GLY A 439 -4.33 22.61 -22.44
C GLY A 439 -5.28 21.59 -21.84
N ARG A 440 -4.97 21.01 -20.67
CA ARG A 440 -5.88 20.11 -19.96
C ARG A 440 -6.73 20.89 -18.97
N SER A 441 -8.07 20.81 -19.12
CA SER A 441 -9.01 21.37 -18.15
C SER A 441 -9.17 20.47 -16.94
N PRO A 442 -9.24 21.01 -15.71
CA PRO A 442 -9.54 20.23 -14.52
C PRO A 442 -10.89 19.51 -14.64
N VAL A 443 -10.99 18.29 -14.14
CA VAL A 443 -12.25 17.55 -14.09
C VAL A 443 -13.07 18.04 -12.91
N GLU A 444 -14.24 18.60 -13.19
CA GLU A 444 -15.18 19.00 -12.15
C GLU A 444 -15.79 17.75 -11.50
N THR A 445 -15.62 17.64 -10.17
CA THR A 445 -15.97 16.42 -9.44
C THR A 445 -17.08 16.70 -8.43
N TYR A 446 -18.11 15.84 -8.43
CA TYR A 446 -19.26 15.94 -7.55
C TYR A 446 -19.50 14.63 -6.80
N ALA A 447 -19.82 14.73 -5.50
CA ALA A 447 -20.25 13.61 -4.67
C ALA A 447 -21.74 13.81 -4.33
N VAL A 448 -22.57 12.84 -4.73
CA VAL A 448 -24.03 12.96 -4.65
C VAL A 448 -24.67 11.75 -3.98
N GLY A 449 -25.87 11.93 -3.46
CA GLY A 449 -26.71 10.85 -2.96
C GLY A 449 -27.77 10.42 -4.00
N GLU A 450 -28.50 9.36 -3.68
CA GLU A 450 -29.53 8.77 -4.55
C GLU A 450 -30.64 9.77 -4.92
N ASN A 451 -30.93 10.74 -4.09
CA ASN A 451 -31.92 11.78 -4.35
C ASN A 451 -31.62 12.63 -5.60
N MET A 452 -30.36 12.62 -6.07
CA MET A 452 -29.92 13.35 -7.26
C MET A 452 -30.01 12.54 -8.56
N ARG A 453 -30.40 11.25 -8.51
CA ARG A 453 -30.37 10.32 -9.65
C ARG A 453 -31.04 10.87 -10.89
N ARG A 454 -32.26 11.36 -10.78
CA ARG A 454 -32.99 11.95 -11.92
C ARG A 454 -32.29 13.13 -12.56
N ARG A 455 -31.68 13.97 -11.72
CA ARG A 455 -30.92 15.14 -12.20
C ARG A 455 -29.65 14.72 -12.92
N ILE A 456 -28.97 13.69 -12.43
CA ILE A 456 -27.75 13.15 -13.07
C ILE A 456 -28.12 12.45 -14.39
N THR A 457 -29.23 11.70 -14.47
CA THR A 457 -29.69 11.12 -15.75
C THR A 457 -29.97 12.22 -16.81
N ALA A 458 -30.62 13.32 -16.40
CA ALA A 458 -30.82 14.46 -17.30
C ALA A 458 -29.49 15.15 -17.69
N PHE A 459 -28.52 15.16 -16.78
CA PHE A 459 -27.18 15.68 -17.08
C PHE A 459 -26.41 14.77 -18.06
N ILE A 460 -26.50 13.44 -17.92
CA ILE A 460 -26.00 12.47 -18.89
C ILE A 460 -26.55 12.79 -20.28
N GLU A 461 -27.87 12.93 -20.41
CA GLU A 461 -28.51 13.24 -21.70
C GLU A 461 -28.00 14.57 -22.28
N LYS A 462 -27.83 15.59 -21.46
CA LYS A 462 -27.27 16.88 -21.86
C LYS A 462 -25.86 16.74 -22.44
N GLN A 463 -24.98 15.93 -21.80
CA GLN A 463 -23.61 15.71 -22.28
C GLN A 463 -23.59 14.91 -23.59
N LEU A 464 -24.45 13.90 -23.71
CA LEU A 464 -24.60 13.10 -24.93
C LEU A 464 -25.13 13.94 -26.10
N ALA A 465 -26.12 14.80 -25.86
CA ALA A 465 -26.66 15.71 -26.86
C ALA A 465 -25.60 16.72 -27.36
N ALA A 466 -24.65 17.10 -26.51
CA ALA A 466 -23.51 17.91 -26.87
C ALA A 466 -22.41 17.12 -27.64
N GLY A 467 -22.62 15.82 -27.93
CA GLY A 467 -21.68 14.96 -28.67
C GLY A 467 -20.56 14.38 -27.79
N GLY A 468 -20.73 14.37 -26.46
CA GLY A 468 -19.87 13.68 -25.52
C GLY A 468 -20.18 12.19 -25.43
N GLN A 469 -19.31 11.43 -24.77
CA GLN A 469 -19.54 10.03 -24.38
C GLN A 469 -19.44 9.89 -22.87
N VAL A 470 -20.09 8.86 -22.32
CA VAL A 470 -20.23 8.68 -20.87
C VAL A 470 -19.73 7.32 -20.44
N TYR A 471 -18.89 7.30 -19.39
CA TYR A 471 -18.56 6.10 -18.63
C TYR A 471 -19.48 5.99 -17.42
N VAL A 472 -20.01 4.79 -17.17
CA VAL A 472 -20.71 4.44 -15.95
C VAL A 472 -20.02 3.23 -15.32
N VAL A 473 -19.50 3.40 -14.11
CA VAL A 473 -18.73 2.36 -13.40
C VAL A 473 -19.54 1.82 -12.24
N CYS A 474 -19.75 0.50 -12.25
CA CYS A 474 -20.42 -0.22 -11.18
C CYS A 474 -19.38 -0.99 -10.33
N PRO A 475 -19.52 -1.03 -8.98
CA PRO A 475 -18.62 -1.79 -8.14
C PRO A 475 -18.74 -3.30 -8.34
N LEU A 476 -17.68 -4.04 -8.04
CA LEU A 476 -17.74 -5.47 -7.83
C LEU A 476 -18.31 -5.75 -6.43
N VAL A 477 -19.40 -6.50 -6.34
CA VAL A 477 -19.96 -6.93 -5.04
C VAL A 477 -19.18 -8.16 -4.58
N GLU A 478 -18.48 -8.09 -3.43
CA GLU A 478 -17.60 -9.17 -2.93
C GLU A 478 -18.38 -10.35 -2.31
N ASP A 479 -19.60 -10.14 -1.83
CA ASP A 479 -20.36 -11.10 -1.01
C ASP A 479 -21.41 -11.95 -1.77
N GLY A 480 -21.28 -12.12 -3.08
CA GLY A 480 -22.23 -12.91 -3.88
C GLY A 480 -21.57 -13.84 -4.87
N ASP A 481 -22.25 -14.96 -5.18
CA ASP A 481 -21.93 -15.80 -6.33
C ASP A 481 -21.64 -14.94 -7.55
N GLY A 482 -20.61 -15.29 -8.29
CA GLY A 482 -20.16 -14.48 -9.46
C GLY A 482 -21.26 -14.08 -10.45
N ASP A 483 -22.44 -14.68 -10.37
CA ASP A 483 -23.65 -14.36 -11.16
C ASP A 483 -24.38 -13.09 -10.70
N SER A 484 -24.37 -12.71 -9.41
CA SER A 484 -24.99 -11.50 -8.92
C SER A 484 -24.28 -10.22 -9.38
N ARG A 485 -22.98 -10.32 -9.65
CA ARG A 485 -22.08 -9.22 -10.09
C ARG A 485 -22.31 -8.79 -11.54
N LEU A 486 -22.57 -9.74 -12.41
CA LEU A 486 -22.93 -9.50 -13.81
C LEU A 486 -24.31 -8.87 -13.91
N LYS A 487 -25.26 -9.39 -13.13
CA LYS A 487 -26.63 -8.88 -13.10
C LYS A 487 -26.71 -7.40 -12.70
N SER A 488 -25.79 -6.90 -11.87
CA SER A 488 -25.75 -5.50 -11.46
C SER A 488 -25.38 -4.54 -12.62
N ALA A 489 -24.27 -4.80 -13.35
CA ALA A 489 -23.87 -3.92 -14.45
C ALA A 489 -24.79 -4.06 -15.68
N GLU A 490 -25.19 -5.29 -16.02
CA GLU A 490 -26.16 -5.54 -17.08
C GLU A 490 -27.53 -4.95 -16.77
N GLN A 491 -28.00 -5.07 -15.52
CA GLN A 491 -29.26 -4.49 -15.10
C GLN A 491 -29.19 -2.96 -15.18
N HIS A 492 -28.10 -2.37 -14.68
CA HIS A 492 -27.90 -0.92 -14.76
C HIS A 492 -27.86 -0.42 -16.22
N ALA A 493 -27.24 -1.18 -17.13
CA ALA A 493 -27.22 -0.86 -18.54
C ALA A 493 -28.65 -0.95 -19.16
N LYS A 494 -29.44 -1.96 -18.77
CA LYS A 494 -30.84 -2.08 -19.21
C LYS A 494 -31.71 -0.93 -18.70
N ASP A 495 -31.52 -0.54 -17.44
CA ASP A 495 -32.23 0.57 -16.82
C ASP A 495 -31.89 1.90 -17.50
N LEU A 496 -30.60 2.13 -17.82
CA LEU A 496 -30.17 3.30 -18.58
C LEU A 496 -30.72 3.29 -20.01
N GLN A 497 -30.68 2.13 -20.68
CA GLN A 497 -31.22 1.98 -22.03
C GLN A 497 -32.75 2.26 -22.04
N ALA A 498 -33.48 1.85 -21.00
CA ALA A 498 -34.91 2.13 -20.87
C ALA A 498 -35.18 3.62 -20.61
N GLN A 499 -34.34 4.29 -19.84
CA GLN A 499 -34.44 5.73 -19.55
C GLN A 499 -34.02 6.59 -20.74
N LEU A 500 -33.05 6.10 -21.54
CA LEU A 500 -32.47 6.80 -22.68
C LEU A 500 -32.57 5.94 -23.97
N PRO A 501 -33.80 5.70 -24.49
CA PRO A 501 -34.03 4.71 -25.54
C PRO A 501 -33.35 5.05 -26.88
N HIS A 502 -33.03 6.32 -27.10
CA HIS A 502 -32.36 6.79 -28.34
C HIS A 502 -30.82 6.73 -28.26
N ARG A 503 -30.24 6.29 -27.14
CA ARG A 503 -28.80 6.19 -26.93
C ARG A 503 -28.34 4.74 -27.00
N ARG A 504 -27.12 4.54 -27.45
CA ARG A 504 -26.52 3.20 -27.61
C ARG A 504 -25.68 2.91 -26.38
N VAL A 505 -26.11 1.94 -25.58
CA VAL A 505 -25.44 1.52 -24.36
C VAL A 505 -24.67 0.22 -24.61
N ALA A 506 -23.38 0.18 -24.27
CA ALA A 506 -22.58 -1.03 -24.25
C ALA A 506 -22.25 -1.44 -22.82
N VAL A 507 -21.95 -2.73 -22.62
CA VAL A 507 -21.55 -3.29 -21.33
C VAL A 507 -20.15 -3.90 -21.46
N LEU A 508 -19.32 -3.67 -20.44
CA LEU A 508 -17.97 -4.23 -20.36
C LEU A 508 -17.73 -4.83 -18.97
N HIS A 509 -17.44 -6.12 -18.89
CA HIS A 509 -17.24 -6.80 -17.60
C HIS A 509 -16.10 -7.84 -17.65
N GLY A 510 -15.63 -8.26 -16.45
CA GLY A 510 -14.47 -9.11 -16.29
C GLY A 510 -14.53 -10.49 -16.97
N ARG A 511 -15.74 -11.07 -17.12
CA ARG A 511 -15.93 -12.41 -17.71
C ARG A 511 -15.88 -12.45 -19.24
N MET A 512 -15.95 -11.31 -19.92
CA MET A 512 -15.79 -11.26 -21.38
C MET A 512 -14.39 -11.72 -21.77
N LYS A 513 -14.26 -12.38 -22.90
CA LYS A 513 -12.95 -12.71 -23.50
C LYS A 513 -12.21 -11.42 -23.85
N ASN A 514 -10.89 -11.45 -23.79
CA ASN A 514 -10.09 -10.25 -24.08
C ASN A 514 -10.39 -9.66 -25.47
N ALA A 515 -10.57 -10.49 -26.49
CA ALA A 515 -10.94 -10.04 -27.83
C ALA A 515 -12.30 -9.31 -27.87
N GLU A 516 -13.27 -9.74 -27.09
CA GLU A 516 -14.60 -9.11 -26.98
C GLU A 516 -14.49 -7.76 -26.25
N LYS A 517 -13.71 -7.70 -25.15
CA LYS A 517 -13.42 -6.45 -24.44
C LYS A 517 -12.77 -5.42 -25.36
N ASP A 518 -11.80 -5.88 -26.13
CA ASP A 518 -11.07 -5.06 -27.08
C ASP A 518 -11.97 -4.56 -28.21
N ALA A 519 -12.89 -5.39 -28.69
CA ALA A 519 -13.88 -4.98 -29.69
C ALA A 519 -14.82 -3.90 -29.14
N VAL A 520 -15.40 -4.10 -27.95
CA VAL A 520 -16.29 -3.12 -27.32
C VAL A 520 -15.57 -1.78 -27.07
N MET A 521 -14.33 -1.80 -26.60
CA MET A 521 -13.55 -0.59 -26.35
C MET A 521 -13.21 0.16 -27.65
N ARG A 522 -12.83 -0.55 -28.71
CA ARG A 522 -12.60 0.06 -30.05
C ARG A 522 -13.88 0.69 -30.60
N ASP A 523 -15.01 0.00 -30.48
CA ASP A 523 -16.31 0.49 -30.95
C ASP A 523 -16.77 1.70 -30.14
N PHE A 524 -16.50 1.74 -28.82
CA PHE A 524 -16.75 2.91 -27.98
C PHE A 524 -15.84 4.09 -28.38
N ALA A 525 -14.55 3.87 -28.57
CA ALA A 525 -13.63 4.89 -29.03
C ALA A 525 -14.01 5.44 -30.44
N ALA A 526 -14.54 4.59 -31.32
CA ALA A 526 -15.07 4.94 -32.62
C ALA A 526 -16.48 5.57 -32.57
N GLN A 527 -17.00 5.91 -31.40
CA GLN A 527 -18.33 6.52 -31.20
C GLN A 527 -19.53 5.69 -31.70
N LYS A 528 -19.37 4.37 -31.80
CA LYS A 528 -20.50 3.48 -32.08
C LYS A 528 -21.43 3.32 -30.90
N TYR A 529 -20.93 3.56 -29.69
CA TYR A 529 -21.66 3.58 -28.44
C TYR A 529 -21.56 4.95 -27.77
N ASP A 530 -22.65 5.39 -27.14
CA ASP A 530 -22.76 6.68 -26.47
C ASP A 530 -22.42 6.56 -24.99
N ILE A 531 -22.81 5.42 -24.38
CA ILE A 531 -22.60 5.11 -22.96
C ILE A 531 -21.88 3.75 -22.85
N LEU A 532 -20.85 3.68 -22.02
CA LEU A 532 -20.20 2.43 -21.64
C LEU A 532 -20.41 2.16 -20.17
N VAL A 533 -21.23 1.15 -19.84
CA VAL A 533 -21.41 0.65 -18.50
C VAL A 533 -20.38 -0.45 -18.23
N ALA A 534 -19.57 -0.27 -17.21
CA ALA A 534 -18.53 -1.24 -16.95
C ALA A 534 -18.34 -1.54 -15.46
N THR A 535 -17.88 -2.72 -15.17
CA THR A 535 -17.33 -3.07 -13.86
C THR A 535 -15.90 -2.52 -13.72
N THR A 536 -15.11 -2.99 -12.77
CA THR A 536 -13.73 -2.54 -12.50
C THR A 536 -12.76 -2.63 -13.71
N VAL A 537 -13.18 -3.18 -14.84
CA VAL A 537 -12.35 -3.44 -16.05
C VAL A 537 -11.91 -2.15 -16.78
N ILE A 538 -12.50 -0.98 -16.51
CA ILE A 538 -12.07 0.33 -17.08
C ILE A 538 -10.66 0.77 -16.59
N GLU A 539 -10.01 0.01 -15.78
CA GLU A 539 -8.59 0.25 -15.44
C GLU A 539 -7.64 0.10 -16.65
N VAL A 540 -8.12 -0.41 -17.78
CA VAL A 540 -7.36 -0.44 -19.04
C VAL A 540 -7.27 0.97 -19.61
N GLY A 541 -6.07 1.50 -19.76
CA GLY A 541 -5.73 2.90 -20.04
C GLY A 541 -6.09 3.43 -21.44
N VAL A 542 -7.14 2.90 -22.11
CA VAL A 542 -7.57 3.35 -23.43
C VAL A 542 -8.01 4.81 -23.40
N ASP A 543 -7.44 5.60 -24.29
CA ASP A 543 -7.78 7.01 -24.45
C ASP A 543 -9.04 7.16 -25.31
N VAL A 544 -10.06 7.82 -24.76
CA VAL A 544 -11.29 8.18 -25.48
C VAL A 544 -11.53 9.68 -25.33
N PRO A 545 -11.01 10.51 -26.27
CA PRO A 545 -11.04 11.97 -26.14
C PRO A 545 -12.44 12.58 -25.99
N ASN A 546 -13.48 11.92 -26.55
CA ASN A 546 -14.87 12.36 -26.47
C ASN A 546 -15.58 11.98 -25.17
N ALA A 547 -14.99 11.12 -24.33
CA ALA A 547 -15.55 10.78 -23.03
C ALA A 547 -15.33 11.93 -22.03
N ASN A 548 -16.38 12.69 -21.79
CA ASN A 548 -16.32 13.87 -20.94
C ASN A 548 -17.11 13.75 -19.63
N LEU A 549 -17.82 12.64 -19.40
CA LEU A 549 -18.51 12.37 -18.14
C LEU A 549 -18.19 10.96 -17.64
N MET A 550 -17.79 10.91 -16.37
CA MET A 550 -17.63 9.67 -15.60
C MET A 550 -18.68 9.64 -14.48
N VAL A 551 -19.46 8.58 -14.41
CA VAL A 551 -20.36 8.32 -13.29
C VAL A 551 -19.90 7.05 -12.57
N VAL A 552 -19.70 7.11 -11.27
CA VAL A 552 -19.29 5.95 -10.45
C VAL A 552 -20.38 5.65 -9.44
N GLU A 553 -20.97 4.48 -9.56
CA GLU A 553 -21.97 3.95 -8.65
C GLU A 553 -21.32 3.40 -7.39
N ASP A 554 -22.00 3.53 -6.24
CA ASP A 554 -21.51 3.04 -4.93
C ASP A 554 -20.00 3.41 -4.68
N ALA A 555 -19.67 4.65 -4.92
CA ALA A 555 -18.28 5.14 -4.83
C ALA A 555 -17.65 4.96 -3.44
N ASP A 556 -18.47 4.84 -2.40
CA ASP A 556 -18.05 4.53 -1.02
C ASP A 556 -17.31 3.18 -0.89
N ARG A 557 -17.50 2.26 -1.83
CA ARG A 557 -16.84 0.94 -1.84
C ARG A 557 -15.45 0.95 -2.48
N PHE A 558 -15.05 2.02 -3.13
CA PHE A 558 -13.76 2.13 -3.80
C PHE A 558 -12.73 2.89 -2.98
N GLY A 559 -11.44 2.62 -3.18
CA GLY A 559 -10.35 3.42 -2.66
C GLY A 559 -10.26 4.80 -3.33
N LEU A 560 -9.76 5.79 -2.61
CA LEU A 560 -9.58 7.14 -3.15
C LEU A 560 -8.66 7.13 -4.38
N SER A 561 -7.55 6.40 -4.32
CA SER A 561 -6.61 6.24 -5.42
C SER A 561 -7.26 5.57 -6.64
N GLN A 562 -8.13 4.57 -6.43
CA GLN A 562 -8.88 3.92 -7.51
C GLN A 562 -9.91 4.86 -8.16
N LEU A 563 -10.62 5.66 -7.34
CA LEU A 563 -11.57 6.66 -7.84
C LEU A 563 -10.85 7.75 -8.62
N HIS A 564 -9.69 8.19 -8.16
CA HIS A 564 -8.85 9.16 -8.86
C HIS A 564 -8.38 8.64 -10.24
N GLN A 565 -7.90 7.40 -10.31
CA GLN A 565 -7.53 6.77 -11.59
C GLN A 565 -8.71 6.71 -12.58
N ARG A 566 -9.92 6.37 -12.08
CA ARG A 566 -11.13 6.38 -12.91
C ARG A 566 -11.47 7.77 -13.37
N ARG A 567 -11.46 8.77 -12.48
CA ARG A 567 -11.64 10.18 -12.86
C ARG A 567 -10.69 10.62 -13.97
N GLY A 568 -9.44 10.16 -13.92
CA GLY A 568 -8.42 10.46 -14.94
C GLY A 568 -8.69 9.85 -16.34
N ARG A 569 -9.73 9.00 -16.49
CA ARG A 569 -10.16 8.48 -17.80
C ARG A 569 -10.99 9.48 -18.61
N VAL A 570 -11.48 10.53 -18.00
CA VAL A 570 -12.11 11.68 -18.67
C VAL A 570 -11.19 12.90 -18.58
N GLY A 571 -11.49 13.95 -19.32
CA GLY A 571 -10.66 15.16 -19.35
C GLY A 571 -9.44 15.06 -20.27
N ARG A 572 -9.49 14.23 -21.29
CA ARG A 572 -8.44 14.08 -22.29
C ARG A 572 -8.71 14.82 -23.62
N GLY A 573 -9.91 15.30 -23.79
CA GLY A 573 -10.33 16.15 -24.92
C GLY A 573 -10.31 17.63 -24.55
N THR A 574 -10.80 18.45 -25.49
CA THR A 574 -10.91 19.92 -25.34
C THR A 574 -12.16 20.35 -24.59
N ARG A 575 -13.10 19.43 -24.33
CA ARG A 575 -14.37 19.70 -23.63
C ARG A 575 -14.19 19.70 -22.13
N GLN A 576 -14.97 20.54 -21.43
CA GLN A 576 -15.09 20.46 -19.99
C GLN A 576 -15.57 19.05 -19.59
N SER A 577 -14.89 18.45 -18.62
CA SER A 577 -15.15 17.09 -18.19
C SER A 577 -15.62 17.04 -16.75
N TYR A 578 -16.45 16.05 -16.46
CA TYR A 578 -17.14 15.89 -15.19
C TYR A 578 -16.97 14.48 -14.62
N CYS A 579 -16.93 14.39 -13.29
CA CYS A 579 -16.96 13.12 -12.59
C CYS A 579 -17.99 13.17 -11.47
N VAL A 580 -18.91 12.21 -11.43
CA VAL A 580 -19.98 12.12 -10.45
C VAL A 580 -19.84 10.83 -9.65
N PHE A 581 -19.72 10.94 -8.34
CA PHE A 581 -19.65 9.83 -7.40
C PHE A 581 -20.96 9.67 -6.63
N PHE A 582 -21.66 8.56 -6.81
CA PHE A 582 -22.80 8.18 -5.97
C PHE A 582 -22.34 7.48 -4.70
N GLY A 583 -22.99 7.76 -3.54
CA GLY A 583 -22.66 7.16 -2.24
C GLY A 583 -22.39 8.16 -1.11
N ALA A 584 -22.55 9.48 -1.36
CA ALA A 584 -22.33 10.51 -0.34
C ALA A 584 -23.38 10.47 0.81
N ASP A 585 -24.48 9.79 0.64
CA ASP A 585 -25.56 9.58 1.60
C ASP A 585 -25.41 8.32 2.47
N LYS A 586 -24.39 7.47 2.20
CA LYS A 586 -24.14 6.21 2.90
C LYS A 586 -23.39 6.34 4.25
N GLY A 587 -23.19 7.56 4.76
CA GLY A 587 -22.60 7.84 6.06
C GLY A 587 -21.66 9.03 6.06
N ALA A 588 -21.30 9.49 7.26
CA ALA A 588 -20.40 10.65 7.44
C ALA A 588 -19.00 10.37 6.87
N THR A 589 -18.43 9.19 7.17
CA THR A 589 -17.10 8.77 6.71
C THR A 589 -17.03 8.68 5.18
N ALA A 590 -18.05 8.09 4.52
CA ALA A 590 -18.14 8.04 3.06
C ALA A 590 -18.17 9.44 2.46
N ARG A 591 -18.97 10.33 3.04
CA ARG A 591 -19.07 11.73 2.59
C ARG A 591 -17.75 12.48 2.73
N GLU A 592 -17.04 12.33 3.84
CA GLU A 592 -15.74 12.97 4.06
C GLU A 592 -14.68 12.47 3.07
N ARG A 593 -14.63 11.18 2.83
CA ARG A 593 -13.74 10.58 1.83
C ARG A 593 -13.98 11.16 0.44
N LEU A 594 -15.22 11.15 -0.03
CA LEU A 594 -15.55 11.65 -1.36
C LEU A 594 -15.34 13.17 -1.49
N LYS A 595 -15.47 13.96 -0.41
CA LYS A 595 -15.14 15.38 -0.39
C LYS A 595 -13.68 15.68 -0.75
N ILE A 596 -12.75 14.78 -0.42
CA ILE A 596 -11.32 14.96 -0.78
C ILE A 596 -11.18 15.02 -2.30
N LEU A 597 -11.82 14.07 -3.01
CA LEU A 597 -11.80 14.02 -4.48
C LEU A 597 -12.50 15.24 -5.13
N CYS A 598 -13.46 15.84 -4.45
CA CYS A 598 -14.13 17.06 -4.93
C CYS A 598 -13.27 18.32 -4.73
N LYS A 599 -12.36 18.32 -3.75
CA LYS A 599 -11.53 19.49 -3.40
C LYS A 599 -10.26 19.60 -4.23
N THR A 600 -9.67 18.48 -4.61
CA THR A 600 -8.38 18.45 -5.30
C THR A 600 -8.38 17.53 -6.51
N ASN A 601 -7.63 17.94 -7.53
CA ASN A 601 -7.29 17.12 -8.68
C ASN A 601 -5.86 16.56 -8.58
N ASP A 602 -5.09 16.93 -7.56
CA ASP A 602 -3.73 16.42 -7.33
C ASP A 602 -3.76 14.97 -6.84
N GLY A 603 -3.26 14.05 -7.67
CA GLY A 603 -3.20 12.64 -7.36
C GLY A 603 -2.28 12.31 -6.19
N PHE A 604 -1.22 13.09 -5.95
CA PHE A 604 -0.31 12.88 -4.81
C PHE A 604 -0.97 13.27 -3.48
N GLU A 605 -1.76 14.34 -3.48
CA GLU A 605 -2.54 14.76 -2.31
C GLU A 605 -3.61 13.71 -1.97
N ILE A 606 -4.31 13.20 -2.99
CA ILE A 606 -5.32 12.14 -2.83
C ILE A 606 -4.68 10.85 -2.32
N ALA A 607 -3.51 10.46 -2.83
CA ALA A 607 -2.80 9.27 -2.38
C ALA A 607 -2.34 9.37 -0.92
N ARG A 608 -1.87 10.55 -0.48
CA ARG A 608 -1.56 10.81 0.94
C ARG A 608 -2.79 10.66 1.83
N ALA A 609 -3.93 11.19 1.38
CA ALA A 609 -5.19 11.07 2.12
C ALA A 609 -5.71 9.63 2.16
N ASP A 610 -5.60 8.87 1.06
CA ASP A 610 -5.98 7.45 1.00
C ASP A 610 -5.13 6.62 1.98
N LEU A 611 -3.82 6.86 2.00
CA LEU A 611 -2.87 6.22 2.90
C LEU A 611 -3.20 6.50 4.38
N SER A 612 -3.47 7.76 4.72
CA SER A 612 -3.78 8.14 6.10
C SER A 612 -5.10 7.55 6.62
N GLN A 613 -6.07 7.26 5.73
CA GLN A 613 -7.38 6.72 6.12
C GLN A 613 -7.42 5.19 6.20
N ARG A 614 -6.67 4.49 5.35
CA ARG A 614 -6.70 3.02 5.27
C ARG A 614 -5.64 2.33 6.11
N GLY A 615 -4.57 3.06 6.44
CA GLY A 615 -3.36 2.46 6.97
C GLY A 615 -2.56 1.68 5.90
N PRO A 616 -1.30 1.29 6.19
CA PRO A 616 -0.41 0.66 5.22
C PRO A 616 -0.80 -0.77 4.88
N GLY A 617 -1.47 -1.49 5.78
CA GLY A 617 -1.80 -2.91 5.61
C GLY A 617 -2.64 -3.23 4.38
N ASP A 618 -3.60 -2.37 4.05
CA ASP A 618 -4.45 -2.51 2.87
C ASP A 618 -3.78 -1.98 1.58
N PHE A 619 -2.84 -1.04 1.71
CA PHE A 619 -2.13 -0.44 0.57
C PHE A 619 -1.06 -1.38 0.02
N PHE A 620 -0.36 -2.09 0.89
CA PHE A 620 0.70 -3.03 0.51
C PHE A 620 0.19 -4.38 0.03
N GLY A 621 -1.09 -4.72 0.30
CA GLY A 621 -1.69 -6.01 -0.06
C GLY A 621 -0.89 -7.20 0.47
N ARG A 622 -1.51 -8.33 0.75
CA ARG A 622 -0.85 -9.57 1.26
C ARG A 622 0.18 -10.20 0.30
N ARG A 623 0.57 -9.54 -0.81
CA ARG A 623 1.37 -10.14 -1.90
C ARG A 623 2.44 -9.25 -2.52
N GLN A 624 2.93 -8.20 -1.88
CA GLN A 624 4.17 -7.59 -2.37
C GLN A 624 5.37 -8.39 -1.89
N HIS A 625 5.73 -9.40 -2.68
CA HIS A 625 7.00 -10.08 -2.60
C HIS A 625 8.09 -9.05 -2.91
N GLY A 626 8.72 -8.55 -1.90
CA GLY A 626 9.80 -7.63 -2.17
C GLY A 626 10.36 -6.83 -0.99
N LEU A 627 9.66 -6.62 0.13
CA LEU A 627 10.19 -5.91 1.30
C LEU A 627 10.19 -6.81 2.54
N PRO A 628 11.15 -6.68 3.47
CA PRO A 628 11.07 -7.32 4.78
C PRO A 628 9.78 -6.92 5.52
N ALA A 629 9.26 -7.81 6.34
CA ALA A 629 8.13 -7.49 7.19
C ALA A 629 8.53 -6.43 8.23
N LEU A 630 7.72 -5.39 8.39
CA LEU A 630 7.89 -4.40 9.44
C LEU A 630 7.05 -4.80 10.65
N HIS A 631 7.64 -4.73 11.83
CA HIS A 631 7.04 -5.18 13.09
C HIS A 631 6.43 -4.04 13.90
N VAL A 632 7.03 -2.84 13.84
CA VAL A 632 6.64 -1.66 14.65
C VAL A 632 6.33 -0.45 13.79
N ALA A 633 7.09 -0.25 12.72
CA ALA A 633 6.96 0.91 11.85
C ALA A 633 5.69 0.86 11.01
N ASP A 634 4.98 1.96 11.01
CA ASP A 634 3.84 2.22 10.13
C ASP A 634 4.28 3.23 9.07
N LEU A 635 4.49 2.75 7.83
CA LEU A 635 4.98 3.58 6.73
C LEU A 635 4.06 4.77 6.40
N SER A 636 2.80 4.76 6.85
CA SER A 636 1.88 5.89 6.65
C SER A 636 1.98 6.94 7.75
N ALA A 637 2.12 6.48 8.99
CA ALA A 637 2.18 7.35 10.15
C ALA A 637 3.61 7.88 10.40
N ASP A 638 4.63 7.09 10.07
CA ASP A 638 6.03 7.35 10.43
C ASP A 638 6.87 7.97 9.29
N LEU A 639 6.22 8.63 8.31
CA LEU A 639 6.88 9.22 7.11
C LEU A 639 8.06 10.15 7.45
N ALA A 640 7.94 10.97 8.49
CA ALA A 640 9.01 11.89 8.89
C ALA A 640 10.24 11.13 9.45
N LEU A 641 10.01 10.11 10.28
CA LEU A 641 11.09 9.26 10.79
C LEU A 641 11.77 8.49 9.67
N MET A 642 10.99 8.05 8.70
CA MET A 642 11.49 7.34 7.53
C MET A 642 12.40 8.22 6.67
N GLN A 643 12.03 9.49 6.44
CA GLN A 643 12.87 10.40 5.70
C GLN A 643 14.21 10.62 6.40
N ASN A 644 14.16 10.84 7.72
CA ASN A 644 15.36 10.99 8.53
C ASN A 644 16.24 9.72 8.47
N ALA A 645 15.64 8.55 8.67
CA ALA A 645 16.35 7.26 8.62
C ALA A 645 17.04 7.03 7.27
N ARG A 646 16.38 7.43 6.17
CA ARG A 646 16.97 7.32 4.83
C ARG A 646 18.14 8.24 4.63
N GLU A 647 18.02 9.52 5.00
CA GLU A 647 19.10 10.51 4.87
C GLU A 647 20.35 10.07 5.64
N GLU A 648 20.16 9.53 6.85
CA GLU A 648 21.24 9.00 7.65
C GLU A 648 21.86 7.71 7.09
N ALA A 649 21.03 6.82 6.53
CA ALA A 649 21.51 5.61 5.87
C ALA A 649 22.34 5.94 4.62
N GLU A 650 21.89 6.89 3.80
CA GLU A 650 22.63 7.39 2.64
C GLU A 650 23.98 8.00 3.06
N ALA A 651 23.98 8.83 4.11
CA ALA A 651 25.21 9.46 4.62
C ALA A 651 26.19 8.43 5.21
N LEU A 652 25.69 7.47 5.99
CA LEU A 652 26.52 6.42 6.58
C LEU A 652 27.15 5.52 5.51
N LEU A 653 26.36 5.07 4.54
CA LEU A 653 26.84 4.18 3.48
C LEU A 653 27.72 4.89 2.45
N ALA A 654 27.60 6.21 2.29
CA ALA A 654 28.53 6.99 1.51
C ALA A 654 29.95 7.01 2.15
N ALA A 655 30.02 6.95 3.49
CA ALA A 655 31.29 6.90 4.24
C ALA A 655 31.84 5.47 4.41
N ASP A 656 30.97 4.49 4.65
CA ASP A 656 31.29 3.07 4.82
C ASP A 656 30.27 2.16 4.09
N PRO A 657 30.42 1.92 2.78
CA PRO A 657 29.51 1.12 1.98
C PRO A 657 29.30 -0.31 2.48
N SER A 658 30.32 -0.87 3.12
CA SER A 658 30.33 -2.27 3.61
C SER A 658 29.84 -2.42 5.05
N LEU A 659 29.56 -1.32 5.75
CA LEU A 659 29.31 -1.28 7.19
C LEU A 659 30.40 -2.00 8.02
N SER A 660 31.64 -1.91 7.59
CA SER A 660 32.76 -2.59 8.24
C SER A 660 33.08 -2.01 9.62
N GLY A 661 32.86 -0.72 9.80
CA GLY A 661 32.97 -0.03 11.09
C GLY A 661 31.79 -0.30 12.07
N TRP A 662 30.76 -0.98 11.59
CA TRP A 662 29.51 -1.18 12.32
C TRP A 662 29.02 -2.65 12.27
N PRO A 663 29.78 -3.61 12.87
CA PRO A 663 29.50 -5.03 12.69
C PRO A 663 28.11 -5.47 13.16
N LEU A 664 27.61 -4.93 14.26
CA LEU A 664 26.27 -5.24 14.76
C LEU A 664 25.16 -4.71 13.84
N LEU A 665 25.32 -3.47 13.35
CA LEU A 665 24.39 -2.90 12.36
C LEU A 665 24.38 -3.75 11.09
N LYS A 666 25.55 -4.15 10.61
CA LYS A 666 25.70 -5.03 9.46
C LYS A 666 24.97 -6.36 9.66
N GLU A 667 25.15 -6.99 10.81
CA GLU A 667 24.45 -8.24 11.17
C GLU A 667 22.95 -8.07 11.17
N ARG A 668 22.44 -6.99 11.80
CA ARG A 668 20.99 -6.69 11.84
C ARG A 668 20.41 -6.44 10.46
N VAL A 669 21.10 -5.69 9.61
CA VAL A 669 20.71 -5.48 8.20
C VAL A 669 20.66 -6.82 7.47
N HIS A 670 21.69 -7.66 7.57
CA HIS A 670 21.68 -8.98 6.97
C HIS A 670 20.54 -9.86 7.48
N ARG A 671 20.26 -9.87 8.78
CA ARG A 671 19.15 -10.64 9.38
C ARG A 671 17.81 -10.19 8.82
N MET A 672 17.55 -8.88 8.74
CA MET A 672 16.31 -8.33 8.20
C MET A 672 16.04 -8.76 6.75
N PHE A 673 17.09 -8.99 5.97
CA PHE A 673 16.99 -9.38 4.57
C PHE A 673 17.23 -10.88 4.31
N ALA A 674 17.68 -11.68 5.31
CA ALA A 674 17.99 -13.11 5.17
C ALA A 674 16.77 -14.02 5.00
N GLU A 675 15.58 -13.59 5.43
CA GLU A 675 14.32 -14.31 5.17
C GLU A 675 13.87 -14.23 3.69
N ARG A 676 14.62 -13.54 2.88
CA ARG A 676 14.50 -13.47 1.43
C ARG A 676 15.53 -14.38 0.82
N ASP A 677 15.05 -15.51 0.37
CA ASP A 677 15.80 -16.50 -0.36
C ASP A 677 16.85 -15.93 -1.32
N ASP A 678 17.99 -16.58 -1.31
CA ASP A 678 19.19 -16.53 -2.11
C ASP A 678 19.12 -16.00 -3.56
N GLU A 679 17.95 -15.87 -4.17
CA GLU A 679 17.80 -15.37 -5.55
C GLU A 679 17.82 -13.83 -5.69
N ALA A 680 17.61 -13.07 -4.61
CA ALA A 680 17.61 -11.60 -4.66
C ALA A 680 18.93 -10.98 -4.19
N PHE A 681 19.78 -11.78 -3.56
CA PHE A 681 21.09 -11.37 -3.03
C PHE A 681 22.31 -12.00 -3.75
N ASN A 682 22.07 -12.96 -4.68
CA ASN A 682 23.10 -13.57 -5.52
C ASN A 682 23.14 -12.97 -6.91
#